data_2e495b14f9d8f1a0f246d2a2e979fd6f
#
_entry.id   2e495b14f9d8f1a0f246d2a2e979fd6f
#
_cell.length_a   1.000
_cell.length_b   1.000
_cell.length_c   1.000
_cell.angle_alpha   90.00
_cell.angle_beta   90.00
_cell.angle_gamma   90.00
#
_symmetry.space_group_name_H-M   'P 1'
#
loop_
_entity.id
_entity.type
_entity.pdbx_description
1 polymer ?
#
loop_
_entity_poly.entity_id
_entity_poly.type
_entity_poly.pdbx_seq_one_letter_code
_entity_poly.pdbx_strand_id
1 'polypeptide(L)'
;MHRVLSVIISIILFTTPLLILLHPIHGNTTEENPERILAVSKIIDIPPQEEYYIKFDPKNFHIEEKNTDSSHILSKKIIKKALIKSPSWLRKDLLRQFSHIDNAEDYANLILNMSRRYTDEIAFSIAFSPLGDVPPVNVLRDNVIQLYEIDKCLKYVDIVDYDKGNGNFYSTLRYRVIEDGKEKEIECPPYIYYWYVVHPEITSEDPSYIYGTFWRSYLFNHNDIGYPLLREKLSNIRYMWDCKSYLQPSERTWKWSIKNHPTAIEAVSYWIGKTMPTGAYGDRPGQPNIIAHEHNGWCGELQKIAVAALRTALIPSVAICDIGEDHVWREFFERGWHQNDNWWNDGGGAVDMSDIYVYGWGKDISGIFAWKGDNSIYEVTPRYIHPKDRVRVRFVVKDQNNQPIDGARVCVLVKGTRDITWLRYRIMSILERVWAILPDFLRNRIIQMLFDELYSLCERIPESVEMPIQAIWNYTNLDGVCTFDLGVNRSYIFLIQYGNLRKPWLPARHNDIRFMSKPENRTFFIRFFTRESTREEHNLISSDGDNLTLRIDFSTFSYQIHANPLWVNDRGFYEKEGKIEFFIVDESNFEKYIKGEPFDCYAYEEVEKINTSLSLSSKSIYLVFRNRARESTVRVSFNITFISSSDGDFVRIFPFDRDIFDRPFFDIGDKVTIRGASTGTTTVYIDDTPICVIEGHGTWAYTWDTSGESEGTHLIRAVCGDAEDEIQVELVDVSPPDVEIIRPENGAIVDNDSIEIAGVARDNTNVMNVEVSVDGSEWRRADGTQNWSIIWDMHSLEPGDHVITVRVSDRSGLYTTESIVFVINGSNPEWGPVINDVFHQPANPTNESNVVVYANISENGPFSIKKVILYINDGNRTEKREMYRYGDYPVQERHEEDPLKNMSNAPLYGLELGQINGRITYWVVVYDSAHNVKISSEREIVIPSTFNPKE
;
A
#
# COMPACT_ATOMS: atom_id res chain seq x y z
N MET A 1 19.55 23.65 4.91
CA MET A 1 19.76 23.11 6.26
C MET A 1 18.45 22.70 6.93
N HIS A 2 17.34 23.48 6.86
CA HIS A 2 16.04 23.05 7.39
C HIS A 2 15.37 21.89 6.63
N ARG A 3 15.56 21.76 5.31
CA ARG A 3 15.00 20.63 4.52
C ARG A 3 15.70 19.29 4.78
N VAL A 4 16.99 19.32 5.11
CA VAL A 4 17.74 18.13 5.50
C VAL A 4 17.36 17.67 6.92
N LEU A 5 17.02 18.60 7.81
CA LEU A 5 16.54 18.28 9.15
C LEU A 5 15.14 17.65 9.13
N SER A 6 14.23 18.12 8.27
CA SER A 6 12.87 17.57 8.15
C SER A 6 12.87 16.13 7.58
N VAL A 7 13.73 15.85 6.60
CA VAL A 7 13.89 14.49 6.05
C VAL A 7 14.57 13.55 7.04
N ILE A 8 15.55 14.07 7.80
CA ILE A 8 16.22 13.28 8.85
C ILE A 8 15.25 13.01 10.01
N ILE A 9 14.36 13.93 10.37
CA ILE A 9 13.36 13.74 11.42
C ILE A 9 12.28 12.74 10.96
N SER A 10 11.85 12.77 9.69
CA SER A 10 10.93 11.76 9.15
C SER A 10 11.56 10.36 9.07
N ILE A 11 12.84 10.26 8.72
CA ILE A 11 13.57 8.99 8.70
C ILE A 11 13.80 8.46 10.14
N ILE A 12 14.02 9.35 11.10
CA ILE A 12 14.19 8.97 12.51
C ILE A 12 12.86 8.52 13.13
N LEU A 13 11.70 9.05 12.70
CA LEU A 13 10.39 8.66 13.22
C LEU A 13 9.90 7.29 12.72
N PHE A 14 10.43 6.77 11.61
CA PHE A 14 10.03 5.46 11.07
C PHE A 14 11.09 4.36 11.20
N THR A 15 12.36 4.70 11.49
CA THR A 15 13.44 3.71 11.59
C THR A 15 13.99 3.50 13.00
N THR A 16 13.43 4.16 14.02
CA THR A 16 13.86 3.94 15.40
C THR A 16 12.74 3.56 16.35
N PRO A 17 12.29 2.30 16.31
CA PRO A 17 11.95 1.70 17.57
C PRO A 17 13.04 0.76 18.09
N LEU A 18 14.24 0.72 17.53
CA LEU A 18 15.20 -0.27 18.04
C LEU A 18 16.67 0.06 17.81
N LEU A 19 17.10 1.25 18.19
CA LEU A 19 18.54 1.46 18.43
C LEU A 19 18.76 2.56 19.50
N ILE A 20 18.14 2.41 20.66
CA ILE A 20 18.88 2.70 21.87
C ILE A 20 19.58 1.38 22.21
N LEU A 21 20.63 1.11 21.49
CA LEU A 21 21.70 0.28 21.97
C LEU A 21 22.03 0.77 23.38
N LEU A 22 21.72 -0.04 24.36
CA LEU A 22 22.46 -0.04 25.61
C LEU A 22 23.93 -0.19 25.23
N HIS A 23 24.61 0.94 25.06
CA HIS A 23 26.07 0.92 25.17
C HIS A 23 26.33 0.40 26.58
N PRO A 24 27.11 -0.65 26.74
CA PRO A 24 27.61 -0.94 28.07
C PRO A 24 28.33 0.33 28.55
N ILE A 25 27.74 1.05 29.45
CA ILE A 25 28.42 2.08 30.21
C ILE A 25 29.44 1.28 31.02
N HIS A 26 30.69 1.33 30.58
CA HIS A 26 31.79 0.95 31.44
C HIS A 26 31.84 2.03 32.53
N GLY A 27 31.01 1.79 33.56
CA GLY A 27 31.02 2.61 34.78
C GLY A 27 32.31 2.37 35.51
N ASN A 28 32.97 3.42 35.89
CA ASN A 28 33.94 3.41 37.00
C ASN A 28 33.26 2.78 38.21
N THR A 29 33.88 1.79 38.81
CA THR A 29 33.45 1.12 40.04
C THR A 29 33.44 2.08 41.22
N THR A 30 32.35 2.79 41.43
CA THR A 30 31.86 3.20 42.74
C THR A 30 30.82 2.16 43.10
N GLU A 31 30.81 1.68 44.34
CA GLU A 31 29.79 0.80 44.89
C GLU A 31 28.44 1.58 44.88
N GLU A 32 27.77 1.63 43.71
CA GLU A 32 26.36 2.08 43.65
C GLU A 32 25.47 0.93 44.13
N ASN A 33 24.54 1.21 45.04
CA ASN A 33 23.53 0.25 45.46
C ASN A 33 22.77 -0.25 44.23
N PRO A 34 22.48 -1.54 44.12
CA PRO A 34 21.75 -2.09 43.00
C PRO A 34 20.36 -1.41 42.84
N GLU A 35 19.99 -1.09 41.63
CA GLU A 35 18.73 -0.41 41.30
C GLU A 35 17.67 -1.41 40.80
N ARG A 36 16.42 -1.20 41.23
CA ARG A 36 15.24 -1.81 40.62
C ARG A 36 14.84 -0.99 39.42
N ILE A 37 14.75 -1.61 38.26
CA ILE A 37 14.41 -0.94 37.03
C ILE A 37 13.19 -1.64 36.39
N LEU A 38 12.19 -0.84 36.00
CA LEU A 38 11.05 -1.29 35.20
C LEU A 38 10.86 -0.32 34.04
N ALA A 39 10.93 -0.84 32.80
CA ALA A 39 10.76 -0.07 31.60
C ALA A 39 9.53 -0.54 30.80
N VAL A 40 8.75 0.41 30.26
CA VAL A 40 7.61 0.17 29.39
C VAL A 40 7.74 1.01 28.12
N SER A 41 7.67 0.36 26.97
CA SER A 41 7.63 0.99 25.66
C SER A 41 6.35 0.60 24.96
N LYS A 42 5.57 1.58 24.50
CA LYS A 42 4.28 1.31 23.85
C LYS A 42 3.88 2.39 22.86
N ILE A 43 3.07 1.97 21.87
CA ILE A 43 2.36 2.89 20.97
C ILE A 43 0.87 2.68 21.22
N ILE A 44 0.16 3.74 21.53
CA ILE A 44 -1.28 3.75 21.79
C ILE A 44 -1.99 4.78 20.93
N ASP A 45 -3.23 4.49 20.52
CA ASP A 45 -4.14 5.45 19.90
C ASP A 45 -5.20 5.83 20.93
N ILE A 46 -5.32 7.12 21.15
CA ILE A 46 -6.32 7.67 22.07
C ILE A 46 -7.38 8.39 21.23
N PRO A 47 -8.61 7.84 21.17
CA PRO A 47 -9.72 8.45 20.43
C PRO A 47 -10.05 9.87 20.93
N PRO A 48 -10.82 10.65 20.13
CA PRO A 48 -11.30 11.97 20.56
C PRO A 48 -12.03 11.91 21.90
N GLN A 49 -11.69 12.84 22.80
CA GLN A 49 -12.30 12.98 24.13
C GLN A 49 -12.11 11.79 25.08
N GLU A 50 -11.15 10.91 24.77
CA GLU A 50 -10.79 9.77 25.62
C GLU A 50 -9.42 9.93 26.27
N GLU A 51 -9.14 9.05 27.21
CA GLU A 51 -7.91 9.02 27.98
C GLU A 51 -7.35 7.60 28.09
N TYR A 52 -6.03 7.54 28.26
CA TYR A 52 -5.29 6.33 28.60
C TYR A 52 -4.44 6.61 29.84
N TYR A 53 -4.31 5.67 30.77
CA TYR A 53 -3.46 5.84 31.92
C TYR A 53 -2.70 4.58 32.29
N ILE A 54 -1.54 4.80 32.91
CA ILE A 54 -0.68 3.80 33.49
C ILE A 54 -0.64 4.05 35.00
N LYS A 55 -1.01 3.08 35.81
CA LYS A 55 -0.81 3.06 37.25
C LYS A 55 0.48 2.34 37.58
N PHE A 56 1.38 2.97 38.32
CA PHE A 56 2.58 2.35 38.87
C PHE A 56 2.43 2.14 40.36
N ASP A 57 2.57 0.89 40.82
CA ASP A 57 2.62 0.53 42.25
C ASP A 57 4.10 0.35 42.69
N PRO A 58 4.68 1.30 43.46
CA PRO A 58 6.07 1.19 43.89
C PRO A 58 6.32 0.09 44.92
N LYS A 59 5.31 -0.39 45.66
CA LYS A 59 5.48 -1.47 46.64
C LYS A 59 5.79 -2.82 45.98
N ASN A 60 4.98 -3.13 44.97
CA ASN A 60 5.11 -4.36 44.20
C ASN A 60 5.97 -4.15 42.95
N PHE A 61 6.42 -2.93 42.68
CA PHE A 61 7.15 -2.52 41.49
C PHE A 61 6.47 -3.03 40.21
N HIS A 62 5.17 -2.75 40.10
CA HIS A 62 4.27 -3.28 39.09
C HIS A 62 3.47 -2.19 38.40
N ILE A 63 3.06 -2.43 37.16
CA ILE A 63 2.27 -1.53 36.35
C ILE A 63 0.91 -2.16 36.05
N GLU A 64 -0.15 -1.36 36.21
CA GLU A 64 -1.51 -1.63 35.75
C GLU A 64 -1.88 -0.62 34.67
N GLU A 65 -2.44 -1.09 33.57
CA GLU A 65 -2.87 -0.23 32.46
C GLU A 65 -4.39 -0.19 32.32
N LYS A 66 -4.94 0.92 31.81
CA LYS A 66 -6.36 0.98 31.42
C LYS A 66 -6.60 -0.02 30.29
N ASN A 67 -7.50 -0.97 30.48
CA ASN A 67 -7.89 -1.94 29.46
C ASN A 67 -8.64 -1.23 28.33
N THR A 68 -8.11 -1.29 27.10
CA THR A 68 -8.82 -0.83 25.91
C THR A 68 -9.75 -1.96 25.43
N ASP A 69 -11.05 -1.63 25.30
CA ASP A 69 -12.13 -2.61 25.12
C ASP A 69 -12.19 -3.21 23.68
N SER A 70 -11.16 -3.95 23.28
CA SER A 70 -11.13 -4.75 22.05
C SER A 70 -11.39 -6.24 22.28
N SER A 71 -11.90 -6.60 23.47
CA SER A 71 -11.99 -7.96 23.97
C SER A 71 -12.86 -8.89 23.12
N HIS A 72 -13.94 -8.40 22.50
CA HIS A 72 -14.87 -9.27 21.76
C HIS A 72 -14.27 -9.84 20.47
N ILE A 73 -13.57 -9.06 19.66
CA ILE A 73 -12.95 -9.53 18.41
C ILE A 73 -11.77 -10.45 18.70
N LEU A 74 -10.96 -10.13 19.72
CA LEU A 74 -9.84 -10.94 20.15
C LEU A 74 -10.25 -12.28 20.80
N SER A 75 -11.53 -12.47 21.13
CA SER A 75 -12.03 -13.80 21.56
C SER A 75 -12.04 -14.85 20.43
N LYS A 76 -12.04 -14.41 19.16
CA LYS A 76 -12.04 -15.31 17.99
C LYS A 76 -10.61 -15.80 17.69
N LYS A 77 -10.35 -17.10 17.90
CA LYS A 77 -9.01 -17.71 17.71
C LYS A 77 -8.42 -17.42 16.33
N ILE A 78 -9.25 -17.44 15.28
CA ILE A 78 -8.80 -17.20 13.89
C ILE A 78 -8.30 -15.76 13.68
N ILE A 79 -8.98 -14.78 14.26
CA ILE A 79 -8.56 -13.38 14.21
C ILE A 79 -7.22 -13.19 14.93
N LYS A 80 -7.05 -13.80 16.13
CA LYS A 80 -5.78 -13.78 16.85
C LYS A 80 -4.63 -14.34 16.01
N LYS A 81 -4.80 -15.52 15.41
CA LYS A 81 -3.79 -16.13 14.55
C LYS A 81 -3.43 -15.22 13.36
N ALA A 82 -4.41 -14.63 12.69
CA ALA A 82 -4.16 -13.71 11.58
C ALA A 82 -3.38 -12.45 12.00
N LEU A 83 -3.71 -11.88 13.18
CA LEU A 83 -2.97 -10.74 13.73
C LEU A 83 -1.53 -11.10 14.08
N ILE A 84 -1.29 -12.31 14.62
CA ILE A 84 0.06 -12.80 14.96
C ILE A 84 0.88 -13.00 13.70
N LYS A 85 0.32 -13.63 12.68
CA LYS A 85 0.97 -13.82 11.37
C LYS A 85 1.30 -12.50 10.68
N SER A 86 0.48 -11.48 10.90
CA SER A 86 0.67 -10.16 10.29
C SER A 86 1.86 -9.41 10.90
N PRO A 87 2.48 -8.48 10.15
CA PRO A 87 3.55 -7.65 10.69
C PRO A 87 3.13 -6.95 11.99
N SER A 88 4.01 -6.95 12.97
CA SER A 88 3.73 -6.36 14.29
C SER A 88 3.29 -4.89 14.22
N TRP A 89 3.83 -4.14 13.25
CA TRP A 89 3.50 -2.73 13.03
C TRP A 89 2.10 -2.50 12.42
N LEU A 90 1.44 -3.54 11.86
CA LEU A 90 0.08 -3.49 11.29
C LEU A 90 -1.01 -4.02 12.23
N ARG A 91 -0.67 -4.80 13.24
CA ARG A 91 -1.63 -5.55 14.07
C ARG A 91 -2.75 -4.68 14.63
N LYS A 92 -2.41 -3.47 15.06
CA LYS A 92 -3.36 -2.53 15.66
C LYS A 92 -4.37 -1.98 14.63
N ASP A 93 -3.88 -1.58 13.45
CA ASP A 93 -4.75 -1.07 12.38
C ASP A 93 -5.62 -2.19 11.81
N LEU A 94 -5.09 -3.41 11.69
CA LEU A 94 -5.86 -4.61 11.36
C LEU A 94 -6.95 -4.92 12.37
N LEU A 95 -6.64 -4.88 13.67
CA LEU A 95 -7.62 -5.10 14.73
C LEU A 95 -8.75 -4.10 14.65
N ARG A 96 -8.42 -2.81 14.43
CA ARG A 96 -9.41 -1.76 14.23
C ARG A 96 -10.30 -2.08 13.01
N GLN A 97 -9.72 -2.47 11.89
CA GLN A 97 -10.46 -2.81 10.68
C GLN A 97 -11.35 -4.03 10.88
N PHE A 98 -10.84 -5.11 11.46
CA PHE A 98 -11.60 -6.31 11.80
C PHE A 98 -12.79 -6.04 12.73
N SER A 99 -12.71 -4.99 13.56
CA SER A 99 -13.81 -4.58 14.44
C SER A 99 -14.96 -3.88 13.70
N HIS A 100 -14.76 -3.48 12.43
CA HIS A 100 -15.73 -2.72 11.66
C HIS A 100 -16.26 -3.46 10.42
N ILE A 101 -15.77 -4.67 10.14
CA ILE A 101 -16.23 -5.50 9.01
C ILE A 101 -16.96 -6.74 9.50
N ASP A 102 -18.10 -7.05 8.89
CA ASP A 102 -18.95 -8.17 9.31
C ASP A 102 -18.32 -9.54 9.07
N ASN A 103 -17.51 -9.66 7.98
CA ASN A 103 -16.88 -10.91 7.53
C ASN A 103 -15.36 -10.94 7.83
N ALA A 104 -14.94 -10.40 8.97
CA ALA A 104 -13.53 -10.35 9.38
C ALA A 104 -12.81 -11.71 9.32
N GLU A 105 -13.52 -12.81 9.53
CA GLU A 105 -12.95 -14.16 9.48
C GLU A 105 -12.50 -14.57 8.07
N ASP A 106 -13.15 -14.08 7.00
CA ASP A 106 -12.75 -14.38 5.63
C ASP A 106 -11.39 -13.73 5.31
N TYR A 107 -11.19 -12.48 5.75
CA TYR A 107 -9.92 -11.78 5.60
C TYR A 107 -8.83 -12.36 6.51
N ALA A 108 -9.18 -12.80 7.71
CA ALA A 108 -8.27 -13.51 8.58
C ALA A 108 -7.81 -14.83 7.95
N ASN A 109 -8.73 -15.59 7.34
CA ASN A 109 -8.41 -16.81 6.58
C ASN A 109 -7.50 -16.52 5.39
N LEU A 110 -7.74 -15.42 4.66
CA LEU A 110 -6.86 -15.00 3.58
C LEU A 110 -5.42 -14.82 4.09
N ILE A 111 -5.24 -14.04 5.18
CA ILE A 111 -3.91 -13.83 5.79
C ILE A 111 -3.27 -15.17 6.17
N LEU A 112 -4.03 -16.07 6.80
CA LEU A 112 -3.51 -17.35 7.28
C LEU A 112 -3.10 -18.30 6.15
N ASN A 113 -3.83 -18.31 5.05
CA ASN A 113 -3.63 -19.26 3.95
C ASN A 113 -2.67 -18.75 2.85
N MET A 114 -2.13 -17.54 2.98
CA MET A 114 -1.13 -17.02 2.06
C MET A 114 0.28 -17.23 2.60
N SER A 115 1.24 -17.45 1.71
CA SER A 115 2.66 -17.49 2.07
C SER A 115 3.09 -16.23 2.82
N ARG A 116 4.04 -16.35 3.76
CA ARG A 116 4.57 -15.22 4.54
C ARG A 116 5.04 -14.07 3.64
N ARG A 117 5.58 -14.39 2.47
CA ARG A 117 6.03 -13.42 1.48
C ARG A 117 4.97 -12.40 1.04
N TYR A 118 3.69 -12.77 1.10
CA TYR A 118 2.57 -11.93 0.65
C TYR A 118 1.78 -11.31 1.80
N THR A 119 2.15 -11.65 3.02
CA THR A 119 1.31 -11.38 4.20
C THR A 119 1.24 -9.90 4.54
N ASP A 120 2.34 -9.18 4.43
CA ASP A 120 2.43 -7.75 4.77
C ASP A 120 1.65 -6.86 3.79
N GLU A 121 1.70 -7.15 2.48
CA GLU A 121 0.92 -6.41 1.49
C GLU A 121 -0.58 -6.65 1.64
N ILE A 122 -0.98 -7.91 1.91
CA ILE A 122 -2.38 -8.24 2.15
C ILE A 122 -2.85 -7.58 3.44
N ALA A 123 -2.09 -7.72 4.53
CA ALA A 123 -2.40 -7.13 5.81
C ALA A 123 -2.47 -5.59 5.73
N PHE A 124 -1.56 -4.96 4.98
CA PHE A 124 -1.59 -3.52 4.73
C PHE A 124 -2.85 -3.11 3.97
N SER A 125 -3.17 -3.80 2.88
CA SER A 125 -4.34 -3.49 2.06
C SER A 125 -5.64 -3.62 2.84
N ILE A 126 -5.75 -4.60 3.76
CA ILE A 126 -6.89 -4.73 4.66
C ILE A 126 -6.92 -3.57 5.67
N ALA A 127 -5.80 -3.34 6.37
CA ALA A 127 -5.71 -2.37 7.46
C ALA A 127 -6.00 -0.93 7.03
N PHE A 128 -5.60 -0.60 5.81
CA PHE A 128 -5.66 0.76 5.25
C PHE A 128 -6.64 0.94 4.10
N SER A 129 -7.58 0.03 3.91
CA SER A 129 -8.79 0.28 3.13
C SER A 129 -9.73 1.23 3.90
N PRO A 130 -10.72 1.84 3.24
CA PRO A 130 -11.74 2.63 3.92
C PRO A 130 -12.37 1.85 5.08
N LEU A 131 -12.58 2.50 6.22
CA LEU A 131 -13.01 1.82 7.45
C LEU A 131 -14.37 1.11 7.26
N GLY A 132 -14.37 -0.20 7.40
CA GLY A 132 -15.53 -1.05 7.19
C GLY A 132 -15.84 -1.37 5.72
N ASP A 133 -15.01 -0.91 4.78
CA ASP A 133 -15.19 -1.11 3.34
C ASP A 133 -13.88 -1.61 2.72
N VAL A 134 -13.67 -2.92 2.79
CA VAL A 134 -12.44 -3.58 2.35
C VAL A 134 -12.69 -4.30 1.03
N PRO A 135 -11.81 -4.17 0.03
CA PRO A 135 -11.93 -4.89 -1.23
C PRO A 135 -12.11 -6.40 -1.02
N PRO A 136 -12.87 -7.10 -1.87
CA PRO A 136 -13.11 -8.53 -1.74
C PRO A 136 -11.82 -9.37 -1.63
N VAL A 137 -11.88 -10.47 -0.88
CA VAL A 137 -10.75 -11.38 -0.60
C VAL A 137 -10.00 -11.80 -1.86
N ASN A 138 -10.72 -12.12 -2.96
CA ASN A 138 -10.12 -12.49 -4.23
C ASN A 138 -9.33 -11.33 -4.86
N VAL A 139 -9.81 -10.08 -4.72
CA VAL A 139 -9.11 -8.89 -5.21
C VAL A 139 -7.78 -8.71 -4.49
N LEU A 140 -7.77 -8.81 -3.16
CA LEU A 140 -6.55 -8.67 -2.35
C LEU A 140 -5.53 -9.75 -2.69
N ARG A 141 -5.99 -11.02 -2.79
CA ARG A 141 -5.13 -12.15 -3.19
C ARG A 141 -4.52 -11.94 -4.56
N ASP A 142 -5.35 -11.69 -5.58
CA ASP A 142 -4.90 -11.59 -6.96
C ASP A 142 -4.02 -10.35 -7.17
N ASN A 143 -4.29 -9.26 -6.47
CA ASN A 143 -3.45 -8.06 -6.49
C ASN A 143 -2.00 -8.37 -6.08
N VAL A 144 -1.82 -9.06 -4.95
CA VAL A 144 -0.48 -9.34 -4.42
C VAL A 144 0.24 -10.41 -5.24
N ILE A 145 -0.44 -11.48 -5.63
CA ILE A 145 0.16 -12.49 -6.53
C ILE A 145 0.66 -11.83 -7.82
N GLN A 146 -0.14 -10.93 -8.41
CA GLN A 146 0.26 -10.24 -9.64
C GLN A 146 1.45 -9.29 -9.46
N LEU A 147 1.62 -8.64 -8.30
CA LEU A 147 2.80 -7.82 -8.01
C LEU A 147 4.09 -8.64 -8.16
N TYR A 148 4.15 -9.80 -7.54
CA TYR A 148 5.35 -10.66 -7.58
C TYR A 148 5.53 -11.37 -8.92
N GLU A 149 4.45 -11.69 -9.65
CA GLU A 149 4.57 -12.22 -11.01
C GLU A 149 5.09 -11.16 -11.99
N ILE A 150 4.72 -9.90 -11.81
CA ILE A 150 5.22 -8.78 -12.62
C ILE A 150 6.69 -8.50 -12.27
N ASP A 151 7.05 -8.51 -10.99
CA ASP A 151 8.43 -8.35 -10.51
C ASP A 151 9.41 -9.29 -11.24
N LYS A 152 9.06 -10.56 -11.39
CA LYS A 152 9.86 -11.54 -12.13
C LYS A 152 10.12 -11.15 -13.61
N CYS A 153 9.32 -10.25 -14.19
CA CYS A 153 9.41 -9.82 -15.57
C CYS A 153 10.22 -8.54 -15.78
N LEU A 154 10.51 -7.79 -14.69
CA LEU A 154 11.15 -6.48 -14.74
C LEU A 154 12.66 -6.59 -14.42
N LYS A 155 13.48 -5.68 -14.98
CA LYS A 155 14.93 -5.67 -14.78
C LYS A 155 15.44 -4.40 -14.09
N TYR A 156 14.59 -3.40 -13.92
CA TYR A 156 14.94 -2.11 -13.31
C TYR A 156 14.48 -1.98 -11.89
N VAL A 157 13.70 -2.92 -11.39
CA VAL A 157 13.12 -2.91 -10.05
C VAL A 157 13.05 -4.33 -9.53
N ASP A 158 13.16 -4.49 -8.22
CA ASP A 158 12.98 -5.74 -7.49
C ASP A 158 12.15 -5.46 -6.25
N ILE A 159 11.19 -6.34 -5.89
CA ILE A 159 10.53 -6.36 -4.58
C ILE A 159 11.50 -7.05 -3.61
N VAL A 160 11.80 -6.38 -2.50
CA VAL A 160 12.75 -6.85 -1.48
C VAL A 160 12.04 -7.02 -0.15
N ASP A 161 12.09 -8.25 0.36
CA ASP A 161 11.46 -8.62 1.62
C ASP A 161 12.49 -8.55 2.76
N TYR A 162 12.11 -7.96 3.89
CA TYR A 162 12.93 -7.82 5.09
C TYR A 162 12.25 -8.47 6.28
N ASP A 163 12.99 -9.29 7.01
CA ASP A 163 12.57 -9.82 8.30
C ASP A 163 13.56 -9.41 9.39
N LYS A 164 13.08 -8.63 10.38
CA LYS A 164 13.87 -8.17 11.53
C LYS A 164 13.65 -9.01 12.79
N GLY A 165 12.89 -10.10 12.65
CA GLY A 165 12.49 -10.94 13.79
C GLY A 165 11.32 -10.33 14.59
N ASN A 166 10.79 -11.12 15.53
CA ASN A 166 9.68 -10.75 16.43
C ASN A 166 8.42 -10.26 15.69
N GLY A 167 8.11 -10.87 14.54
CA GLY A 167 7.01 -10.43 13.68
C GLY A 167 7.21 -9.06 13.02
N ASN A 168 8.40 -8.48 13.07
CA ASN A 168 8.69 -7.19 12.43
C ASN A 168 9.29 -7.43 11.05
N PHE A 169 8.44 -7.61 10.06
CA PHE A 169 8.80 -7.80 8.67
C PHE A 169 8.05 -6.82 7.77
N TYR A 170 8.64 -6.52 6.61
CA TYR A 170 8.09 -5.59 5.63
C TYR A 170 8.77 -5.80 4.28
N SER A 171 8.10 -5.36 3.23
CA SER A 171 8.62 -5.35 1.86
C SER A 171 8.78 -3.94 1.33
N THR A 172 9.62 -3.76 0.32
CA THR A 172 9.79 -2.49 -0.39
C THR A 172 10.35 -2.73 -1.80
N LEU A 173 10.53 -1.66 -2.55
CA LEU A 173 11.13 -1.70 -3.88
C LEU A 173 12.58 -1.27 -3.85
N ARG A 174 13.41 -1.94 -4.65
CA ARG A 174 14.76 -1.52 -4.99
C ARG A 174 14.84 -1.31 -6.49
N TYR A 175 15.15 -0.11 -6.95
CA TYR A 175 15.12 0.26 -8.35
C TYR A 175 16.42 0.89 -8.80
N ARG A 176 16.69 0.81 -10.11
CA ARG A 176 17.90 1.33 -10.77
C ARG A 176 17.56 2.58 -11.56
N VAL A 177 18.38 3.61 -11.41
CA VAL A 177 18.28 4.89 -12.16
C VAL A 177 19.65 5.23 -12.77
N ILE A 178 19.66 6.12 -13.76
CA ILE A 178 20.88 6.77 -14.24
C ILE A 178 20.90 8.21 -13.76
N GLU A 179 21.88 8.56 -12.97
CA GLU A 179 22.10 9.93 -12.53
C GLU A 179 23.53 10.37 -12.90
N ASP A 180 23.64 11.49 -13.62
CA ASP A 180 24.92 12.00 -14.16
C ASP A 180 25.71 10.95 -14.98
N GLY A 181 25.01 10.11 -15.73
CA GLY A 181 25.58 9.05 -16.56
C GLY A 181 26.06 7.82 -15.79
N LYS A 182 25.75 7.71 -14.49
CA LYS A 182 26.11 6.59 -13.63
C LYS A 182 24.85 5.87 -13.15
N GLU A 183 24.95 4.54 -13.14
CA GLU A 183 23.93 3.69 -12.54
C GLU A 183 23.95 3.86 -11.01
N LYS A 184 22.76 4.00 -10.43
CA LYS A 184 22.51 4.00 -8.99
C LYS A 184 21.36 3.06 -8.67
N GLU A 185 21.56 2.28 -7.63
CA GLU A 185 20.51 1.46 -7.02
C GLU A 185 19.96 2.20 -5.80
N ILE A 186 18.63 2.31 -5.73
CA ILE A 186 17.93 3.12 -4.72
C ILE A 186 16.83 2.28 -4.12
N GLU A 187 16.73 2.30 -2.80
CA GLU A 187 15.65 1.66 -2.07
C GLU A 187 14.52 2.65 -1.78
N CYS A 188 13.30 2.25 -2.14
CA CYS A 188 12.10 3.02 -1.90
C CYS A 188 11.73 2.99 -0.41
N PRO A 189 11.27 4.10 0.20
CA PRO A 189 10.69 4.03 1.54
C PRO A 189 9.50 3.07 1.58
N PRO A 190 9.42 2.12 2.55
CA PRO A 190 8.37 1.10 2.58
C PRO A 190 6.95 1.67 2.52
N TYR A 191 6.67 2.78 3.21
CA TYR A 191 5.33 3.40 3.17
C TYR A 191 4.93 3.89 1.77
N ILE A 192 5.89 4.30 0.93
CA ILE A 192 5.66 4.67 -0.47
C ILE A 192 5.29 3.43 -1.29
N TYR A 193 5.99 2.31 -1.07
CA TYR A 193 5.67 1.04 -1.71
C TYR A 193 4.24 0.59 -1.39
N TYR A 194 3.89 0.53 -0.12
CA TYR A 194 2.58 0.05 0.29
C TYR A 194 1.43 0.92 -0.22
N TRP A 195 1.52 2.24 -0.05
CA TRP A 195 0.44 3.15 -0.43
C TRP A 195 0.32 3.35 -1.95
N TYR A 196 1.44 3.37 -2.66
CA TYR A 196 1.48 3.84 -4.04
C TYR A 196 1.88 2.80 -5.07
N VAL A 197 2.03 1.55 -4.65
CA VAL A 197 2.20 0.37 -5.52
C VAL A 197 1.27 -0.75 -5.10
N VAL A 198 1.29 -1.14 -3.81
CA VAL A 198 0.55 -2.30 -3.28
C VAL A 198 -0.95 -2.05 -3.24
N HIS A 199 -1.38 -0.91 -2.69
CA HIS A 199 -2.80 -0.66 -2.48
C HIS A 199 -3.61 -0.81 -3.79
N PRO A 200 -4.69 -1.65 -3.82
CA PRO A 200 -5.40 -1.97 -5.05
C PRO A 200 -6.24 -0.81 -5.59
N GLU A 201 -6.67 0.12 -4.75
CA GLU A 201 -7.42 1.31 -5.13
C GLU A 201 -6.48 2.48 -5.46
N ILE A 202 -6.84 3.27 -6.45
CA ILE A 202 -6.06 4.41 -6.93
C ILE A 202 -6.67 5.71 -6.45
N THR A 203 -7.99 5.83 -6.57
CA THR A 203 -8.79 6.96 -6.07
C THR A 203 -9.95 6.42 -5.20
N SER A 204 -11.16 6.37 -5.73
CA SER A 204 -12.36 5.93 -5.02
C SER A 204 -13.15 4.88 -5.82
N GLU A 205 -12.50 4.20 -6.74
CA GLU A 205 -13.09 3.11 -7.51
C GLU A 205 -12.95 1.77 -6.81
N ASP A 206 -13.97 0.93 -6.95
CA ASP A 206 -13.86 -0.47 -6.54
C ASP A 206 -12.98 -1.23 -7.53
N PRO A 207 -11.91 -1.91 -7.07
CA PRO A 207 -11.07 -2.72 -7.95
C PRO A 207 -11.86 -3.82 -8.65
N SER A 208 -11.67 -3.98 -9.96
CA SER A 208 -12.56 -4.80 -10.78
C SER A 208 -11.84 -5.83 -11.65
N TYR A 209 -12.66 -6.76 -12.18
CA TYR A 209 -12.26 -7.76 -13.17
C TYR A 209 -12.93 -7.48 -14.50
N ILE A 210 -12.24 -7.77 -15.58
CA ILE A 210 -12.81 -7.84 -16.93
C ILE A 210 -12.44 -9.20 -17.53
N TYR A 211 -13.40 -9.92 -18.06
CA TYR A 211 -13.21 -11.28 -18.55
C TYR A 211 -12.50 -12.24 -17.58
N GLY A 212 -12.76 -12.08 -16.26
CA GLY A 212 -12.10 -12.84 -15.21
C GLY A 212 -10.66 -12.42 -14.88
N THR A 213 -10.15 -11.36 -15.50
CA THR A 213 -8.78 -10.84 -15.30
C THR A 213 -8.81 -9.59 -14.43
N PHE A 214 -8.05 -9.60 -13.34
CA PHE A 214 -7.88 -8.46 -12.44
C PHE A 214 -7.17 -7.29 -13.16
N TRP A 215 -7.52 -6.05 -12.83
CA TRP A 215 -7.08 -4.86 -13.55
C TRP A 215 -5.55 -4.80 -13.75
N ARG A 216 -4.74 -5.18 -12.75
CA ARG A 216 -3.27 -5.14 -12.84
C ARG A 216 -2.74 -6.13 -13.88
N SER A 217 -3.23 -7.37 -13.85
CA SER A 217 -2.89 -8.36 -14.87
C SER A 217 -3.41 -7.97 -16.25
N TYR A 218 -4.60 -7.36 -16.31
CA TYR A 218 -5.18 -6.89 -17.57
C TYR A 218 -4.27 -5.83 -18.23
N LEU A 219 -3.87 -4.80 -17.50
CA LEU A 219 -3.00 -3.74 -18.03
C LEU A 219 -1.62 -4.27 -18.44
N PHE A 220 -1.09 -5.27 -17.74
CA PHE A 220 0.24 -5.81 -18.03
C PHE A 220 0.27 -6.79 -19.21
N ASN A 221 -0.72 -7.68 -19.31
CA ASN A 221 -0.70 -8.84 -20.22
C ASN A 221 -1.75 -8.81 -21.32
N HIS A 222 -2.71 -7.90 -21.29
CA HIS A 222 -3.78 -7.84 -22.27
C HIS A 222 -3.57 -6.65 -23.20
N ASN A 223 -3.76 -6.87 -24.50
CA ASN A 223 -3.82 -5.81 -25.49
C ASN A 223 -5.21 -5.76 -26.09
N ASP A 224 -5.88 -4.67 -25.94
CA ASP A 224 -7.02 -4.34 -26.78
C ASP A 224 -6.53 -3.99 -28.20
N ILE A 225 -7.41 -4.04 -29.18
CA ILE A 225 -7.04 -3.84 -30.60
C ILE A 225 -6.25 -2.53 -30.77
N GLY A 226 -5.01 -2.66 -31.21
CA GLY A 226 -4.12 -1.53 -31.49
C GLY A 226 -3.20 -1.10 -30.34
N TYR A 227 -3.23 -1.76 -29.20
CA TYR A 227 -2.33 -1.46 -28.08
C TYR A 227 -1.09 -2.35 -28.07
N PRO A 228 0.09 -1.79 -27.77
CA PRO A 228 1.24 -2.61 -27.44
C PRO A 228 1.08 -3.24 -26.06
N LEU A 229 1.60 -4.45 -25.84
CA LEU A 229 1.64 -5.07 -24.52
C LEU A 229 2.58 -4.28 -23.60
N LEU A 230 2.09 -3.87 -22.44
CA LEU A 230 2.92 -3.14 -21.46
C LEU A 230 4.11 -4.00 -21.01
N ARG A 231 3.90 -5.30 -20.79
CA ARG A 231 4.96 -6.27 -20.47
C ARG A 231 6.10 -6.25 -21.50
N GLU A 232 5.77 -6.25 -22.79
CA GLU A 232 6.79 -6.22 -23.84
C GLU A 232 7.58 -4.91 -23.86
N LYS A 233 6.90 -3.79 -23.60
CA LYS A 233 7.56 -2.48 -23.53
C LYS A 233 8.52 -2.37 -22.36
N LEU A 234 8.27 -3.08 -21.26
CA LEU A 234 9.09 -3.05 -20.06
C LEU A 234 10.19 -4.12 -19.99
N SER A 235 10.06 -5.22 -20.75
CA SER A 235 10.88 -6.43 -20.60
C SER A 235 12.40 -6.22 -20.75
N ASN A 236 12.83 -5.24 -21.53
CA ASN A 236 14.24 -4.94 -21.79
C ASN A 236 14.73 -3.65 -21.12
N ILE A 237 13.88 -2.99 -20.35
CA ILE A 237 14.22 -1.76 -19.64
C ILE A 237 15.09 -2.10 -18.43
N ARG A 238 16.23 -1.38 -18.29
CA ARG A 238 17.19 -1.58 -17.19
C ARG A 238 17.11 -0.50 -16.11
N TYR A 239 16.49 0.64 -16.41
CA TYR A 239 16.46 1.80 -15.54
C TYR A 239 15.04 2.32 -15.42
N MET A 240 14.65 2.66 -14.20
CA MET A 240 13.35 3.27 -13.94
C MET A 240 13.27 4.68 -14.54
N TRP A 241 14.32 5.48 -14.34
CA TRP A 241 14.40 6.86 -14.81
C TRP A 241 15.86 7.30 -15.02
N ASP A 242 16.06 8.34 -15.83
CA ASP A 242 17.38 8.94 -16.08
C ASP A 242 17.60 10.24 -15.28
N CYS A 243 16.74 10.53 -14.34
CA CYS A 243 16.77 11.68 -13.43
C CYS A 243 16.79 13.05 -14.15
N LYS A 244 16.15 13.12 -15.31
CA LYS A 244 16.07 14.36 -16.10
C LYS A 244 14.63 14.81 -16.27
N SER A 245 14.45 16.12 -16.24
CA SER A 245 13.22 16.77 -16.68
C SER A 245 13.21 16.91 -18.22
N TYR A 246 12.09 16.59 -18.86
CA TYR A 246 12.04 16.45 -20.31
C TYR A 246 11.50 17.65 -21.07
N LEU A 247 10.90 18.62 -20.39
CA LEU A 247 10.44 19.85 -21.02
C LEU A 247 11.09 21.06 -20.36
N GLN A 248 11.49 22.02 -21.19
CA GLN A 248 11.92 23.33 -20.68
C GLN A 248 10.68 24.21 -20.47
N PRO A 249 10.59 24.98 -19.36
CA PRO A 249 9.45 25.84 -19.08
C PRO A 249 9.12 26.88 -20.18
N SER A 250 10.13 27.23 -21.01
CA SER A 250 9.97 28.13 -22.15
C SER A 250 9.39 27.49 -23.41
N GLU A 251 9.41 26.16 -23.48
CA GLU A 251 8.95 25.42 -24.65
C GLU A 251 7.51 24.95 -24.43
N ARG A 252 6.54 25.78 -24.69
CA ARG A 252 5.10 25.43 -24.69
C ARG A 252 4.72 24.47 -25.83
N THR A 253 5.66 23.76 -26.37
CA THR A 253 5.42 22.80 -27.45
C THR A 253 5.34 21.39 -26.92
N TRP A 254 4.14 20.90 -26.85
CA TRP A 254 3.71 19.54 -26.51
C TRP A 254 4.20 18.46 -27.47
N LYS A 255 5.10 18.78 -28.37
CA LYS A 255 5.64 17.86 -29.36
C LYS A 255 6.90 17.19 -28.83
N TRP A 256 6.71 16.35 -27.84
CA TRP A 256 7.76 15.51 -27.37
C TRP A 256 7.49 14.08 -27.76
N SER A 257 8.32 13.49 -28.62
CA SER A 257 8.22 12.07 -28.96
C SER A 257 9.31 11.30 -28.23
N ILE A 258 8.93 10.36 -27.41
CA ILE A 258 9.82 9.36 -26.84
C ILE A 258 10.19 8.40 -27.96
N LYS A 259 11.28 8.65 -28.67
CA LYS A 259 11.69 7.82 -29.82
C LYS A 259 12.28 6.47 -29.39
N ASN A 260 12.97 6.41 -28.28
CA ASN A 260 13.78 5.24 -27.90
C ASN A 260 13.36 4.57 -26.60
N HIS A 261 12.43 5.14 -25.83
CA HIS A 261 11.91 4.63 -24.54
C HIS A 261 12.98 3.95 -23.64
N PRO A 262 14.10 4.63 -23.34
CA PRO A 262 15.23 3.98 -22.66
C PRO A 262 14.96 3.69 -21.18
N THR A 263 13.95 4.32 -20.58
CA THR A 263 13.59 4.15 -19.17
C THR A 263 12.15 3.68 -18.99
N ALA A 264 11.83 3.13 -17.82
CA ALA A 264 10.49 2.63 -17.54
C ALA A 264 9.44 3.76 -17.51
N ILE A 265 9.79 4.94 -17.00
CA ILE A 265 8.91 6.13 -17.04
C ILE A 265 8.52 6.50 -18.48
N GLU A 266 9.49 6.50 -19.37
CA GLU A 266 9.26 6.80 -20.79
C GLU A 266 8.45 5.70 -21.48
N ALA A 267 8.76 4.42 -21.22
CA ALA A 267 8.04 3.30 -21.79
C ALA A 267 6.57 3.27 -21.38
N VAL A 268 6.28 3.51 -20.08
CA VAL A 268 4.91 3.60 -19.58
C VAL A 268 4.21 4.85 -20.13
N SER A 269 4.88 6.00 -20.18
CA SER A 269 4.31 7.21 -20.78
C SER A 269 3.95 7.03 -22.25
N TYR A 270 4.80 6.34 -23.02
CA TYR A 270 4.49 5.97 -24.39
C TYR A 270 3.27 5.04 -24.47
N TRP A 271 3.24 4.00 -23.66
CA TRP A 271 2.12 3.07 -23.60
C TRP A 271 0.82 3.78 -23.29
N ILE A 272 0.81 4.67 -22.27
CA ILE A 272 -0.34 5.50 -21.93
C ILE A 272 -0.78 6.36 -23.13
N GLY A 273 0.13 7.01 -23.82
CA GLY A 273 -0.19 7.83 -25.00
C GLY A 273 -0.81 7.02 -26.14
N LYS A 274 -0.60 5.70 -26.20
CA LYS A 274 -1.22 4.80 -27.20
C LYS A 274 -2.56 4.22 -26.74
N THR A 275 -2.74 4.09 -25.42
CA THR A 275 -3.96 3.49 -24.83
C THR A 275 -4.95 4.54 -24.31
N MET A 276 -4.64 5.79 -24.49
CA MET A 276 -5.40 6.92 -24.03
C MET A 276 -6.79 6.98 -24.65
N PRO A 277 -7.86 7.25 -23.88
CA PRO A 277 -9.16 7.57 -24.46
C PRO A 277 -9.05 8.81 -25.35
N THR A 278 -9.70 8.76 -26.49
CA THR A 278 -9.71 9.87 -27.46
C THR A 278 -10.83 10.90 -27.16
N GLY A 279 -11.67 10.62 -26.18
CA GLY A 279 -12.77 11.45 -25.73
C GLY A 279 -13.70 10.70 -24.80
N ALA A 280 -14.62 11.40 -24.15
CA ALA A 280 -15.62 10.82 -23.27
C ALA A 280 -16.98 10.71 -23.98
N TYR A 281 -17.68 9.60 -23.75
CA TYR A 281 -19.04 9.35 -24.23
C TYR A 281 -19.83 8.51 -23.24
N GLY A 282 -21.13 8.75 -23.14
CA GLY A 282 -22.01 8.00 -22.25
C GLY A 282 -21.59 8.04 -20.78
N ASP A 283 -21.81 6.94 -20.06
CA ASP A 283 -21.34 6.75 -18.70
C ASP A 283 -19.85 6.44 -18.72
N ARG A 284 -19.06 7.23 -17.99
CA ARG A 284 -17.61 7.07 -17.95
C ARG A 284 -17.20 6.00 -16.95
N PRO A 285 -16.32 5.06 -17.33
CA PRO A 285 -15.90 3.97 -16.44
C PRO A 285 -14.99 4.47 -15.32
N GLY A 286 -15.13 3.90 -14.13
CA GLY A 286 -14.30 4.24 -12.98
C GLY A 286 -13.04 3.37 -12.85
N GLN A 287 -13.01 2.17 -13.40
CA GLN A 287 -11.95 1.17 -13.17
C GLN A 287 -10.91 1.18 -14.28
N PRO A 288 -9.61 1.04 -13.95
CA PRO A 288 -8.51 1.17 -14.93
C PRO A 288 -8.61 0.20 -16.11
N ASN A 289 -8.99 -1.05 -15.89
CA ASN A 289 -9.14 -2.05 -16.94
C ASN A 289 -10.32 -1.75 -17.87
N ILE A 290 -11.43 -1.21 -17.34
CA ILE A 290 -12.59 -0.84 -18.14
C ILE A 290 -12.28 0.43 -18.94
N ILE A 291 -11.60 1.41 -18.35
CA ILE A 291 -11.12 2.61 -19.07
C ILE A 291 -10.23 2.19 -20.25
N ALA A 292 -9.30 1.27 -20.03
CA ALA A 292 -8.44 0.72 -21.08
C ALA A 292 -9.23 0.02 -22.17
N HIS A 293 -10.24 -0.78 -21.78
CA HIS A 293 -11.07 -1.54 -22.72
C HIS A 293 -12.00 -0.67 -23.57
N GLU A 294 -12.64 0.31 -22.95
CA GLU A 294 -13.63 1.17 -23.60
C GLU A 294 -13.03 2.40 -24.29
N HIS A 295 -11.80 2.76 -23.99
CA HIS A 295 -11.16 4.01 -24.47
C HIS A 295 -11.99 5.26 -24.16
N ASN A 296 -12.66 5.29 -23.01
CA ASN A 296 -13.66 6.29 -22.68
C ASN A 296 -13.25 7.08 -21.44
N GLY A 297 -13.08 8.39 -21.55
CA GLY A 297 -12.80 9.28 -20.43
C GLY A 297 -12.15 10.61 -20.78
N TRP A 298 -12.14 11.48 -19.80
CA TRP A 298 -11.39 12.75 -19.77
C TRP A 298 -10.19 12.65 -18.83
N CYS A 299 -9.68 13.79 -18.37
CA CYS A 299 -8.48 13.86 -17.51
C CYS A 299 -8.56 12.91 -16.29
N GLY A 300 -9.72 12.77 -15.65
CA GLY A 300 -9.89 11.89 -14.49
C GLY A 300 -9.64 10.42 -14.80
N GLU A 301 -10.36 9.87 -15.80
CA GLU A 301 -10.22 8.47 -16.22
C GLU A 301 -8.82 8.19 -16.78
N LEU A 302 -8.32 9.14 -17.57
CA LEU A 302 -6.99 9.07 -18.15
C LEU A 302 -5.88 8.98 -17.12
N GLN A 303 -5.96 9.75 -16.05
CA GLN A 303 -4.96 9.69 -14.99
C GLN A 303 -5.12 8.43 -14.11
N LYS A 304 -6.33 7.88 -13.97
CA LYS A 304 -6.52 6.58 -13.31
C LYS A 304 -5.79 5.46 -14.04
N ILE A 305 -6.00 5.32 -15.35
CA ILE A 305 -5.28 4.30 -16.14
C ILE A 305 -3.76 4.54 -16.12
N ALA A 306 -3.32 5.79 -16.14
CA ALA A 306 -1.92 6.14 -16.10
C ALA A 306 -1.25 5.78 -14.76
N VAL A 307 -1.89 6.12 -13.64
CA VAL A 307 -1.41 5.71 -12.30
C VAL A 307 -1.44 4.20 -12.16
N ALA A 308 -2.50 3.54 -12.64
CA ALA A 308 -2.59 2.08 -12.64
C ALA A 308 -1.46 1.42 -13.43
N ALA A 309 -1.13 1.95 -14.61
CA ALA A 309 -0.04 1.43 -15.43
C ALA A 309 1.34 1.61 -14.77
N LEU A 310 1.58 2.77 -14.12
CA LEU A 310 2.81 3.00 -13.34
C LEU A 310 2.90 2.04 -12.14
N ARG A 311 1.81 1.89 -11.36
CA ARG A 311 1.78 0.92 -10.25
C ARG A 311 1.91 -0.54 -10.71
N THR A 312 1.38 -0.86 -11.90
CA THR A 312 1.59 -2.16 -12.54
C THR A 312 3.05 -2.36 -12.95
N ALA A 313 3.72 -1.31 -13.39
CA ALA A 313 5.16 -1.31 -13.68
C ALA A 313 6.04 -1.22 -12.41
N LEU A 314 5.48 -1.41 -11.21
CA LEU A 314 6.14 -1.26 -9.92
C LEU A 314 6.81 0.12 -9.72
N ILE A 315 6.23 1.16 -10.30
CA ILE A 315 6.65 2.54 -10.12
C ILE A 315 5.63 3.22 -9.21
N PRO A 316 6.04 3.69 -8.02
CA PRO A 316 5.11 4.34 -7.12
C PRO A 316 4.51 5.59 -7.76
N SER A 317 3.19 5.65 -7.81
CA SER A 317 2.47 6.74 -8.47
C SER A 317 1.18 7.10 -7.76
N VAL A 318 0.80 8.37 -7.86
CA VAL A 318 -0.38 8.96 -7.22
C VAL A 318 -1.14 9.86 -8.18
N ALA A 319 -2.46 9.83 -8.09
CA ALA A 319 -3.32 10.77 -8.78
C ALA A 319 -3.35 12.12 -8.02
N ILE A 320 -3.23 13.20 -8.77
CA ILE A 320 -3.24 14.57 -8.26
C ILE A 320 -4.44 15.30 -8.85
N CYS A 321 -5.15 16.07 -8.03
CA CYS A 321 -6.26 16.87 -8.51
C CYS A 321 -6.23 18.30 -8.00
N ASP A 322 -6.75 19.20 -8.82
CA ASP A 322 -7.19 20.54 -8.46
C ASP A 322 -8.74 20.57 -8.51
N ILE A 323 -9.36 20.48 -7.34
CA ILE A 323 -10.83 20.43 -7.25
C ILE A 323 -11.46 21.75 -7.72
N GLY A 324 -10.80 22.86 -7.44
CA GLY A 324 -11.28 24.20 -7.80
C GLY A 324 -11.27 24.46 -9.32
N GLU A 325 -10.39 23.77 -10.04
CA GLU A 325 -10.20 23.94 -11.48
C GLU A 325 -10.63 22.72 -12.32
N ASP A 326 -11.21 21.69 -11.66
CA ASP A 326 -11.68 20.47 -12.30
C ASP A 326 -10.62 19.81 -13.21
N HIS A 327 -9.43 19.60 -12.67
CA HIS A 327 -8.34 18.97 -13.38
C HIS A 327 -7.64 17.88 -12.57
N VAL A 328 -7.19 16.83 -13.24
CA VAL A 328 -6.48 15.67 -12.66
C VAL A 328 -5.25 15.37 -13.50
N TRP A 329 -4.12 15.11 -12.81
CA TRP A 329 -2.88 14.61 -13.38
C TRP A 329 -2.22 13.63 -12.42
N ARG A 330 -0.92 13.30 -12.56
CA ARG A 330 -0.23 12.33 -11.72
C ARG A 330 1.18 12.74 -11.33
N GLU A 331 1.68 12.12 -10.28
CA GLU A 331 3.10 12.14 -9.91
C GLU A 331 3.61 10.70 -9.79
N PHE A 332 4.92 10.49 -10.01
CA PHE A 332 5.66 9.29 -9.64
C PHE A 332 6.70 9.63 -8.58
N PHE A 333 7.16 8.61 -7.84
CA PHE A 333 8.14 8.79 -6.78
C PHE A 333 9.52 8.26 -7.16
N GLU A 334 10.54 9.13 -7.06
CA GLU A 334 11.97 8.81 -7.08
C GLU A 334 12.72 9.74 -6.12
N ARG A 335 13.00 9.27 -4.90
CA ARG A 335 13.53 10.10 -3.78
C ARG A 335 12.70 11.35 -3.44
N GLY A 336 11.68 11.62 -4.20
CA GLY A 336 10.73 12.71 -4.10
C GLY A 336 9.62 12.52 -5.11
N TRP A 337 8.56 13.32 -5.04
CA TRP A 337 7.48 13.30 -6.00
C TRP A 337 7.80 14.16 -7.21
N HIS A 338 7.64 13.57 -8.40
CA HIS A 338 7.87 14.19 -9.69
C HIS A 338 6.60 14.19 -10.50
N GLN A 339 6.19 15.35 -10.97
CA GLN A 339 5.05 15.45 -11.85
C GLN A 339 5.33 14.66 -13.14
N ASN A 340 4.34 13.90 -13.59
CA ASN A 340 4.36 13.22 -14.88
C ASN A 340 3.00 13.37 -15.54
N ASP A 341 2.95 13.88 -16.75
CA ASP A 341 1.72 14.04 -17.48
C ASP A 341 1.91 13.74 -18.97
N ASN A 342 0.86 13.21 -19.61
CA ASN A 342 0.81 12.91 -21.02
C ASN A 342 -0.31 13.72 -21.66
N TRP A 343 0.01 14.34 -22.77
CA TRP A 343 -0.96 15.05 -23.58
C TRP A 343 -1.23 14.30 -24.89
N TRP A 344 -2.49 14.01 -25.12
CA TRP A 344 -3.15 13.74 -26.40
C TRP A 344 -2.29 13.08 -27.50
N ASN A 345 -2.34 11.77 -27.61
CA ASN A 345 -1.99 10.95 -28.79
C ASN A 345 -0.54 10.91 -29.30
N ASP A 346 0.39 11.72 -28.83
CA ASP A 346 1.75 11.75 -29.41
C ASP A 346 2.80 10.92 -28.63
N GLY A 347 2.37 10.16 -27.63
CA GLY A 347 3.26 9.31 -26.84
C GLY A 347 4.32 10.08 -26.06
N GLY A 348 4.13 11.37 -25.85
CA GLY A 348 5.00 12.21 -25.05
C GLY A 348 4.55 12.29 -23.61
N GLY A 349 5.47 12.69 -22.71
CA GLY A 349 5.18 12.96 -21.32
C GLY A 349 6.05 14.07 -20.78
N ALA A 350 5.49 14.88 -19.91
CA ALA A 350 6.23 15.89 -19.16
C ALA A 350 6.69 15.29 -17.83
N VAL A 351 7.89 15.65 -17.38
CA VAL A 351 8.43 15.30 -16.08
C VAL A 351 8.93 16.56 -15.40
N ASP A 352 8.57 16.75 -14.14
CA ASP A 352 8.94 17.90 -13.30
C ASP A 352 8.52 19.28 -13.86
N MET A 353 7.34 19.33 -14.44
CA MET A 353 6.80 20.53 -15.10
C MET A 353 5.63 21.15 -14.32
N SER A 354 5.69 21.16 -13.00
CA SER A 354 4.68 21.76 -12.12
C SER A 354 4.31 23.19 -12.51
N ASP A 355 5.26 23.96 -13.00
CA ASP A 355 5.07 25.33 -13.45
C ASP A 355 4.08 25.48 -14.60
N ILE A 356 3.87 24.44 -15.40
CA ILE A 356 2.95 24.47 -16.55
C ILE A 356 1.53 24.76 -16.10
N TYR A 357 1.07 24.16 -15.00
CA TYR A 357 -0.31 24.33 -14.52
C TYR A 357 -0.53 25.76 -13.99
N VAL A 358 0.42 26.27 -13.21
CA VAL A 358 0.32 27.60 -12.60
C VAL A 358 0.60 28.71 -13.60
N TYR A 359 1.70 28.61 -14.32
CA TYR A 359 2.22 29.71 -15.13
C TYR A 359 1.97 29.56 -16.64
N GLY A 360 1.81 28.31 -17.10
CA GLY A 360 1.57 28.00 -18.50
C GLY A 360 0.10 28.02 -18.90
N TRP A 361 -0.79 27.61 -18.00
CA TRP A 361 -2.22 27.48 -18.28
C TRP A 361 -3.08 28.54 -17.62
N GLY A 362 -2.49 29.34 -16.73
CA GLY A 362 -3.19 30.39 -16.00
C GLY A 362 -4.21 29.83 -15.00
N LYS A 363 -4.04 28.58 -14.57
CA LYS A 363 -4.93 27.93 -13.62
C LYS A 363 -4.81 28.57 -12.24
N ASP A 364 -5.95 28.77 -11.58
CA ASP A 364 -6.03 29.29 -10.22
C ASP A 364 -5.75 28.20 -9.20
N ILE A 365 -4.48 27.81 -9.06
CA ILE A 365 -4.08 26.74 -8.14
C ILE A 365 -4.24 27.21 -6.70
N SER A 366 -5.37 26.87 -6.11
CA SER A 366 -5.74 27.26 -4.75
C SER A 366 -5.83 26.08 -3.79
N GLY A 367 -5.79 24.84 -4.31
CA GLY A 367 -5.83 23.63 -3.50
C GLY A 367 -5.57 22.41 -4.36
N ILE A 368 -4.36 21.86 -4.24
CA ILE A 368 -3.94 20.67 -4.97
C ILE A 368 -3.84 19.51 -3.98
N PHE A 369 -4.45 18.40 -4.34
CA PHE A 369 -4.54 17.20 -3.52
C PHE A 369 -4.01 15.98 -4.24
N ALA A 370 -3.43 15.06 -3.44
CA ALA A 370 -3.10 13.70 -3.84
C ALA A 370 -4.05 12.71 -3.16
N TRP A 371 -4.40 11.62 -3.85
CA TRP A 371 -5.23 10.55 -3.29
C TRP A 371 -4.40 9.48 -2.62
N LYS A 372 -4.98 8.88 -1.56
CA LYS A 372 -4.56 7.58 -1.03
C LYS A 372 -5.62 6.52 -1.31
N GLY A 373 -5.24 5.26 -1.25
CA GLY A 373 -6.16 4.15 -1.50
C GLY A 373 -7.25 3.95 -0.45
N ASP A 374 -7.19 4.64 0.68
CA ASP A 374 -8.23 4.68 1.72
C ASP A 374 -9.30 5.75 1.47
N ASN A 375 -9.44 6.24 0.25
CA ASN A 375 -10.28 7.37 -0.13
C ASN A 375 -9.89 8.72 0.51
N SER A 376 -8.76 8.79 1.20
CA SER A 376 -8.28 10.06 1.73
C SER A 376 -7.55 10.88 0.68
N ILE A 377 -7.60 12.18 0.88
CA ILE A 377 -6.82 13.14 0.10
C ILE A 377 -5.97 13.97 1.05
N TYR A 378 -4.79 14.36 0.59
CA TYR A 378 -3.89 15.23 1.35
C TYR A 378 -3.36 16.35 0.47
N GLU A 379 -3.11 17.51 1.09
CA GLU A 379 -2.69 18.70 0.38
C GLU A 379 -1.25 18.62 -0.12
N VAL A 380 -1.04 18.94 -1.40
CA VAL A 380 0.26 19.02 -2.04
C VAL A 380 0.49 20.36 -2.76
N THR A 381 -0.36 21.35 -2.52
CA THR A 381 -0.25 22.71 -3.09
C THR A 381 1.17 23.29 -3.02
N PRO A 382 1.94 23.12 -1.90
CA PRO A 382 3.31 23.64 -1.83
C PRO A 382 4.30 23.08 -2.86
N ARG A 383 3.99 21.98 -3.53
CA ARG A 383 4.83 21.40 -4.60
C ARG A 383 4.70 22.19 -5.91
N TYR A 384 3.56 22.90 -6.09
CA TYR A 384 3.15 23.51 -7.33
C TYR A 384 3.21 25.05 -7.34
N ILE A 385 3.34 25.68 -6.19
CA ILE A 385 3.42 27.13 -6.07
C ILE A 385 4.78 27.53 -5.50
N HIS A 386 5.51 28.39 -6.21
CA HIS A 386 6.79 28.90 -5.70
C HIS A 386 6.62 29.65 -4.38
N PRO A 387 7.59 29.58 -3.45
CA PRO A 387 7.50 30.28 -2.15
C PRO A 387 7.22 31.78 -2.27
N LYS A 388 7.73 32.43 -3.34
CA LYS A 388 7.49 33.87 -3.62
C LYS A 388 6.06 34.20 -4.02
N ASP A 389 5.31 33.21 -4.51
CA ASP A 389 3.94 33.35 -4.99
C ASP A 389 2.93 32.73 -4.03
N ARG A 390 3.36 32.38 -2.81
CA ARG A 390 2.50 31.89 -1.73
C ARG A 390 2.24 32.97 -0.68
N VAL A 391 1.02 32.94 -0.17
CA VAL A 391 0.62 33.68 1.02
C VAL A 391 0.15 32.67 2.07
N ARG A 392 0.71 32.78 3.28
CA ARG A 392 0.23 31.96 4.41
C ARG A 392 -0.95 32.65 5.08
N VAL A 393 -2.07 31.94 5.10
CA VAL A 393 -3.31 32.40 5.70
C VAL A 393 -3.56 31.55 6.95
N ARG A 394 -3.67 32.24 8.10
CA ARG A 394 -3.87 31.62 9.40
C ARG A 394 -5.24 32.02 9.96
N PHE A 395 -6.03 31.05 10.37
CA PHE A 395 -7.28 31.28 11.09
C PHE A 395 -7.07 30.95 12.56
N VAL A 396 -7.56 31.81 13.44
CA VAL A 396 -7.58 31.61 14.89
C VAL A 396 -9.04 31.64 15.32
N VAL A 397 -9.57 30.47 15.69
CA VAL A 397 -10.98 30.29 16.04
C VAL A 397 -11.11 30.14 17.54
N LYS A 398 -11.94 30.99 18.15
CA LYS A 398 -12.14 31.04 19.59
C LYS A 398 -13.62 31.14 19.96
N ASP A 399 -13.97 30.77 21.18
CA ASP A 399 -15.29 30.98 21.75
C ASP A 399 -15.47 32.42 22.32
N GLN A 400 -16.63 32.72 22.94
CA GLN A 400 -16.92 34.00 23.57
C GLN A 400 -16.01 34.32 24.77
N ASN A 401 -15.45 33.31 25.42
CA ASN A 401 -14.56 33.43 26.57
C ASN A 401 -13.08 33.50 26.15
N ASN A 402 -12.84 33.62 24.85
CA ASN A 402 -11.50 33.69 24.27
C ASN A 402 -10.73 32.38 24.35
N GLN A 403 -11.40 31.23 24.60
CA GLN A 403 -10.80 29.92 24.59
C GLN A 403 -10.69 29.41 23.15
N PRO A 404 -9.60 28.69 22.80
CA PRO A 404 -9.44 28.10 21.46
C PRO A 404 -10.54 27.08 21.22
N ILE A 405 -10.97 26.96 19.95
CA ILE A 405 -11.91 25.94 19.47
C ILE A 405 -11.16 24.97 18.60
N ASP A 406 -11.02 23.73 19.06
CA ASP A 406 -10.54 22.60 18.25
C ASP A 406 -11.65 22.06 17.35
N GLY A 407 -11.28 21.52 16.16
CA GLY A 407 -12.19 20.86 15.24
C GLY A 407 -13.15 21.80 14.49
N ALA A 408 -12.92 23.12 14.50
CA ALA A 408 -13.65 24.00 13.62
C ALA A 408 -13.15 23.83 12.17
N ARG A 409 -14.07 23.48 11.27
CA ARG A 409 -13.77 23.30 9.84
C ARG A 409 -13.62 24.65 9.16
N VAL A 410 -12.49 24.87 8.52
CA VAL A 410 -12.21 26.05 7.69
C VAL A 410 -12.14 25.62 6.23
N CYS A 411 -13.03 26.15 5.39
CA CYS A 411 -13.07 25.87 3.96
C CYS A 411 -12.62 27.09 3.18
N VAL A 412 -11.75 26.89 2.21
CA VAL A 412 -11.39 27.86 1.19
C VAL A 412 -12.16 27.53 -0.08
N LEU A 413 -12.88 28.52 -0.61
CA LEU A 413 -13.70 28.38 -1.80
C LEU A 413 -13.18 29.35 -2.87
N VAL A 414 -13.23 28.90 -4.11
CA VAL A 414 -12.91 29.70 -5.30
C VAL A 414 -14.17 29.91 -6.16
N LYS A 415 -14.16 30.91 -7.01
CA LYS A 415 -15.20 31.04 -8.03
C LYS A 415 -14.95 30.02 -9.12
N GLY A 416 -15.93 29.21 -9.38
CA GLY A 416 -15.89 28.20 -10.42
C GLY A 416 -17.22 28.07 -11.12
N THR A 417 -17.23 27.41 -12.25
CA THR A 417 -18.41 27.15 -13.05
C THR A 417 -18.80 25.68 -12.87
N ARG A 418 -20.00 25.44 -12.36
CA ARG A 418 -20.53 24.09 -12.20
C ARG A 418 -21.53 23.78 -13.31
N ASP A 419 -21.32 22.63 -13.96
CA ASP A 419 -22.31 22.07 -14.87
C ASP A 419 -23.55 21.63 -14.08
N ILE A 420 -24.70 22.15 -14.48
CA ILE A 420 -26.02 21.81 -13.93
C ILE A 420 -26.96 21.21 -14.97
N THR A 421 -26.42 20.72 -16.08
CA THR A 421 -27.22 20.03 -17.13
C THR A 421 -27.97 18.84 -16.58
N TRP A 422 -27.40 18.11 -15.59
CA TRP A 422 -28.06 17.02 -14.88
C TRP A 422 -29.39 17.45 -14.23
N LEU A 423 -29.47 18.68 -13.72
CA LEU A 423 -30.71 19.21 -13.12
C LEU A 423 -31.81 19.37 -14.19
N ARG A 424 -31.42 19.89 -15.35
CA ARG A 424 -32.30 19.99 -16.50
C ARG A 424 -32.86 18.63 -16.92
N TYR A 425 -31.99 17.64 -17.11
CA TYR A 425 -32.40 16.28 -17.46
C TYR A 425 -33.28 15.63 -16.39
N ARG A 426 -32.96 15.83 -15.12
CA ARG A 426 -33.74 15.27 -14.02
C ARG A 426 -35.14 15.87 -13.96
N ILE A 427 -35.29 17.20 -14.16
CA ILE A 427 -36.61 17.83 -14.20
C ILE A 427 -37.40 17.36 -15.42
N MET A 428 -36.77 17.26 -16.58
CA MET A 428 -37.43 16.75 -17.80
C MET A 428 -37.90 15.31 -17.60
N SER A 429 -37.07 14.44 -17.02
CA SER A 429 -37.48 13.05 -16.70
C SER A 429 -38.65 12.97 -15.71
N ILE A 430 -38.71 13.88 -14.75
CA ILE A 430 -39.90 13.96 -13.84
C ILE A 430 -41.15 14.38 -14.62
N LEU A 431 -41.03 15.38 -15.49
CA LEU A 431 -42.17 15.81 -16.33
C LEU A 431 -42.67 14.71 -17.24
N GLU A 432 -41.77 13.95 -17.87
CA GLU A 432 -42.09 12.78 -18.68
C GLU A 432 -42.83 11.70 -17.88
N ARG A 433 -42.34 11.40 -16.67
CA ARG A 433 -43.02 10.42 -15.78
C ARG A 433 -44.40 10.91 -15.36
N VAL A 434 -44.54 12.19 -15.00
CA VAL A 434 -45.83 12.77 -14.65
C VAL A 434 -46.81 12.70 -15.84
N TRP A 435 -46.29 13.05 -17.03
CA TRP A 435 -47.09 12.93 -18.26
C TRP A 435 -47.56 11.48 -18.53
N ALA A 436 -46.63 10.52 -18.34
CA ALA A 436 -46.91 9.11 -18.60
C ALA A 436 -48.00 8.51 -17.70
N ILE A 437 -48.09 8.97 -16.44
CA ILE A 437 -49.08 8.50 -15.47
C ILE A 437 -50.43 9.26 -15.51
N LEU A 438 -50.49 10.40 -16.26
CA LEU A 438 -51.71 11.16 -16.39
C LEU A 438 -52.80 10.34 -17.12
N PRO A 439 -54.04 10.24 -16.57
CA PRO A 439 -55.14 9.62 -17.24
C PRO A 439 -55.48 10.29 -18.57
N ASP A 440 -55.89 9.53 -19.58
CA ASP A 440 -56.14 10.07 -20.93
C ASP A 440 -57.17 11.21 -20.96
N PHE A 441 -58.17 11.21 -20.07
CA PHE A 441 -59.14 12.27 -20.00
C PHE A 441 -58.57 13.61 -19.49
N LEU A 442 -57.40 13.59 -18.81
CA LEU A 442 -56.69 14.78 -18.37
C LEU A 442 -55.66 15.24 -19.39
N ARG A 443 -55.29 14.44 -20.38
CA ARG A 443 -54.32 14.82 -21.43
C ARG A 443 -54.98 15.68 -22.51
N ASN A 444 -55.76 16.69 -22.10
CA ASN A 444 -56.38 17.63 -22.99
C ASN A 444 -55.40 18.71 -23.49
N ARG A 445 -55.84 19.48 -24.46
CA ARG A 445 -55.02 20.49 -25.11
C ARG A 445 -54.45 21.55 -24.17
N ILE A 446 -55.14 21.84 -23.05
CA ILE A 446 -54.69 22.83 -22.07
C ILE A 446 -53.52 22.27 -21.25
N ILE A 447 -53.66 21.02 -20.81
CA ILE A 447 -52.61 20.33 -20.05
C ILE A 447 -51.38 20.11 -20.93
N GLN A 448 -51.59 19.77 -22.20
CA GLN A 448 -50.49 19.66 -23.18
C GLN A 448 -49.72 20.99 -23.29
N MET A 449 -50.41 22.09 -23.49
CA MET A 449 -49.78 23.44 -23.56
C MET A 449 -48.98 23.78 -22.29
N LEU A 450 -49.47 23.40 -21.12
CA LEU A 450 -48.75 23.63 -19.85
C LEU A 450 -47.46 22.79 -19.77
N PHE A 451 -47.51 21.55 -20.21
CA PHE A 451 -46.30 20.70 -20.25
C PHE A 451 -45.28 21.22 -21.27
N ASP A 452 -45.75 21.63 -22.47
CA ASP A 452 -44.88 22.25 -23.49
C ASP A 452 -44.20 23.52 -22.97
N GLU A 453 -44.91 24.34 -22.19
CA GLU A 453 -44.34 25.53 -21.56
C GLU A 453 -43.33 25.15 -20.43
N LEU A 454 -43.60 24.12 -19.61
CA LEU A 454 -42.67 23.63 -18.60
C LEU A 454 -41.41 23.04 -19.24
N TYR A 455 -41.53 22.32 -20.35
CA TYR A 455 -40.36 21.84 -21.10
C TYR A 455 -39.53 23.00 -21.64
N SER A 456 -40.19 24.02 -22.24
CA SER A 456 -39.51 25.21 -22.71
C SER A 456 -38.83 25.99 -21.60
N LEU A 457 -39.38 26.03 -20.38
CA LEU A 457 -38.74 26.60 -19.20
C LEU A 457 -37.53 25.78 -18.77
N CYS A 458 -37.59 24.47 -18.81
CA CYS A 458 -36.47 23.59 -18.51
C CYS A 458 -35.29 23.79 -19.50
N GLU A 459 -35.61 23.99 -20.80
CA GLU A 459 -34.61 24.26 -21.80
C GLU A 459 -33.87 25.61 -21.59
N ARG A 460 -34.47 26.56 -20.87
CA ARG A 460 -33.86 27.82 -20.48
C ARG A 460 -32.97 27.74 -19.24
N ILE A 461 -32.94 26.60 -18.55
CA ILE A 461 -31.99 26.38 -17.43
C ILE A 461 -30.58 26.40 -18.05
N PRO A 462 -29.68 27.27 -17.55
CA PRO A 462 -28.34 27.36 -18.09
C PRO A 462 -27.62 26.00 -17.90
N GLU A 463 -26.73 25.70 -18.81
CA GLU A 463 -25.91 24.47 -18.72
C GLU A 463 -24.95 24.50 -17.55
N SER A 464 -24.54 25.71 -17.15
CA SER A 464 -23.62 25.89 -16.04
C SER A 464 -23.98 27.14 -15.23
N VAL A 465 -23.61 27.12 -13.95
CA VAL A 465 -23.80 28.25 -13.02
C VAL A 465 -22.47 28.57 -12.34
N GLU A 466 -22.13 29.87 -12.34
CA GLU A 466 -21.01 30.39 -11.54
C GLU A 466 -21.38 30.32 -10.05
N MET A 467 -20.60 29.58 -9.27
CA MET A 467 -20.82 29.41 -7.84
C MET A 467 -19.49 29.24 -7.09
N PRO A 468 -19.46 29.48 -5.77
CA PRO A 468 -18.31 29.11 -4.97
C PRO A 468 -18.11 27.60 -4.95
N ILE A 469 -16.92 27.15 -5.33
CA ILE A 469 -16.51 25.74 -5.28
C ILE A 469 -15.49 25.59 -4.16
N GLN A 470 -15.63 24.54 -3.35
CA GLN A 470 -14.65 24.23 -2.31
C GLN A 470 -13.35 23.76 -2.97
N ALA A 471 -12.27 24.49 -2.71
CA ALA A 471 -10.94 24.15 -3.22
C ALA A 471 -10.14 23.35 -2.20
N ILE A 472 -10.14 23.79 -0.93
CA ILE A 472 -9.39 23.16 0.15
C ILE A 472 -10.11 23.39 1.48
N TRP A 473 -9.91 22.48 2.43
CA TRP A 473 -10.38 22.63 3.81
C TRP A 473 -9.41 22.02 4.80
N ASN A 474 -9.49 22.47 6.02
CA ASN A 474 -8.77 21.89 7.16
C ASN A 474 -9.53 22.20 8.44
N TYR A 475 -9.10 21.61 9.54
CA TYR A 475 -9.68 21.81 10.87
C TYR A 475 -8.71 22.55 11.77
N THR A 476 -9.25 23.30 12.69
CA THR A 476 -8.43 23.93 13.75
C THR A 476 -7.90 22.87 14.71
N ASN A 477 -6.69 23.08 15.22
CA ASN A 477 -6.06 22.28 16.26
C ASN A 477 -6.50 22.74 17.67
N LEU A 478 -5.92 22.14 18.74
CA LEU A 478 -6.19 22.51 20.14
C LEU A 478 -5.93 23.98 20.46
N ASP A 479 -5.05 24.65 19.74
CA ASP A 479 -4.82 26.09 19.85
C ASP A 479 -5.88 26.92 19.10
N GLY A 480 -6.86 26.26 18.49
CA GLY A 480 -7.87 26.90 17.65
C GLY A 480 -7.32 27.41 16.32
N VAL A 481 -6.20 26.86 15.85
CA VAL A 481 -5.47 27.37 14.68
C VAL A 481 -5.62 26.43 13.49
N CYS A 482 -5.84 27.03 12.32
CA CYS A 482 -5.80 26.38 11.02
C CYS A 482 -5.00 27.26 10.06
N THR A 483 -4.16 26.66 9.19
CA THR A 483 -3.28 27.40 8.30
C THR A 483 -3.34 26.82 6.89
N PHE A 484 -3.33 27.70 5.88
CA PHE A 484 -3.23 27.35 4.46
C PHE A 484 -2.11 28.14 3.78
N ASP A 485 -1.46 27.54 2.81
CA ASP A 485 -0.58 28.20 1.87
C ASP A 485 -1.33 28.37 0.54
N LEU A 486 -1.75 29.60 0.22
CA LEU A 486 -2.57 29.95 -0.94
C LEU A 486 -1.77 30.78 -1.96
N GLY A 487 -2.23 30.80 -3.22
CA GLY A 487 -1.60 31.59 -4.26
C GLY A 487 -1.88 33.10 -4.10
N VAL A 488 -0.90 33.96 -4.44
CA VAL A 488 -1.08 35.41 -4.49
C VAL A 488 -1.92 35.81 -5.70
N ASN A 489 -2.46 37.02 -5.69
CA ASN A 489 -3.29 37.60 -6.76
C ASN A 489 -4.59 36.84 -7.08
N ARG A 490 -5.09 36.07 -6.12
CA ARG A 490 -6.31 35.30 -6.24
C ARG A 490 -7.39 35.79 -5.30
N SER A 491 -8.65 35.49 -5.65
CA SER A 491 -9.80 35.80 -4.81
C SER A 491 -10.31 34.53 -4.16
N TYR A 492 -10.37 34.51 -2.83
CA TYR A 492 -10.87 33.41 -2.06
C TYR A 492 -12.07 33.80 -1.22
N ILE A 493 -12.94 32.84 -0.99
CA ILE A 493 -14.08 32.93 -0.08
C ILE A 493 -13.85 31.96 1.05
N PHE A 494 -14.02 32.35 2.31
CA PHE A 494 -13.81 31.48 3.44
C PHE A 494 -15.13 31.14 4.13
N LEU A 495 -15.32 29.85 4.44
CA LEU A 495 -16.44 29.37 5.22
C LEU A 495 -15.90 28.61 6.41
N ILE A 496 -16.21 29.09 7.64
CA ILE A 496 -15.80 28.46 8.89
C ILE A 496 -17.04 27.88 9.57
N GLN A 497 -16.95 26.60 9.97
CA GLN A 497 -18.05 25.85 10.57
C GLN A 497 -17.59 25.23 11.89
N TYR A 498 -18.46 25.22 12.89
CA TYR A 498 -18.28 24.53 14.14
C TYR A 498 -19.63 23.99 14.63
N GLY A 499 -19.79 22.67 14.61
CA GLY A 499 -21.10 22.04 14.80
C GLY A 499 -22.12 22.62 13.80
N ASN A 500 -23.24 23.11 14.32
CA ASN A 500 -24.28 23.78 13.52
C ASN A 500 -24.01 25.27 13.25
N LEU A 501 -22.93 25.81 13.79
CA LEU A 501 -22.57 27.22 13.63
C LEU A 501 -21.75 27.41 12.35
N ARG A 502 -22.01 28.44 11.60
CA ARG A 502 -21.32 28.78 10.36
C ARG A 502 -20.93 30.24 10.31
N LYS A 503 -19.72 30.53 9.83
CA LYS A 503 -19.22 31.88 9.54
C LYS A 503 -18.42 31.88 8.23
N PRO A 504 -18.73 32.74 7.27
CA PRO A 504 -19.86 33.65 7.33
C PRO A 504 -21.18 32.89 7.23
N TRP A 505 -22.23 33.60 7.62
CA TRP A 505 -23.58 33.14 7.38
C TRP A 505 -23.87 33.26 5.88
N LEU A 506 -24.45 32.22 5.26
CA LEU A 506 -24.84 32.22 3.85
C LEU A 506 -25.62 33.48 3.47
N PRO A 507 -25.37 34.04 2.29
CA PRO A 507 -24.32 33.79 1.33
C PRO A 507 -23.00 34.48 1.70
N ALA A 508 -21.88 33.92 1.28
CA ALA A 508 -20.52 34.27 1.63
C ALA A 508 -20.02 35.66 1.18
N ARG A 509 -20.90 36.63 1.00
CA ARG A 509 -20.58 37.92 0.41
C ARG A 509 -19.54 38.77 1.17
N HIS A 510 -19.30 38.48 2.44
CA HIS A 510 -18.46 39.31 3.30
C HIS A 510 -17.04 38.76 3.52
N ASN A 511 -16.72 37.59 2.96
CA ASN A 511 -15.41 36.98 3.11
C ASN A 511 -14.67 36.86 1.77
N ASP A 512 -15.05 37.67 0.79
CA ASP A 512 -14.33 37.75 -0.46
C ASP A 512 -13.00 38.51 -0.20
N ILE A 513 -11.93 37.78 -0.09
CA ILE A 513 -10.61 38.31 0.22
C ILE A 513 -9.78 38.26 -1.04
N ARG A 514 -9.34 39.45 -1.48
CA ARG A 514 -8.42 39.57 -2.60
C ARG A 514 -6.99 39.69 -2.07
N PHE A 515 -6.15 38.76 -2.46
CA PHE A 515 -4.74 38.86 -2.19
C PHE A 515 -4.07 39.69 -3.26
N MET A 516 -3.51 40.83 -2.84
CA MET A 516 -2.76 41.72 -3.70
C MET A 516 -1.44 41.10 -4.14
N SER A 517 -0.75 41.67 -5.08
CA SER A 517 0.47 41.21 -5.75
C SER A 517 1.71 41.02 -4.88
N LYS A 518 1.62 41.21 -3.58
CA LYS A 518 2.69 40.91 -2.62
C LYS A 518 2.30 39.76 -1.71
N PRO A 519 3.20 38.78 -1.49
CA PRO A 519 2.97 37.70 -0.56
C PRO A 519 3.02 38.23 0.89
N GLU A 520 1.86 38.54 1.44
CA GLU A 520 1.72 38.96 2.84
C GLU A 520 1.01 37.88 3.63
N ASN A 521 1.64 37.37 4.69
CA ASN A 521 0.98 36.45 5.61
C ASN A 521 -0.16 37.16 6.33
N ARG A 522 -1.31 36.51 6.40
CA ARG A 522 -2.51 37.09 7.03
C ARG A 522 -3.06 36.16 8.11
N THR A 523 -3.56 36.80 9.19
CA THR A 523 -4.23 36.10 10.29
C THR A 523 -5.66 36.61 10.42
N PHE A 524 -6.63 35.68 10.43
CA PHE A 524 -8.03 35.94 10.68
C PHE A 524 -8.44 35.45 12.04
N PHE A 525 -9.09 36.31 12.82
CA PHE A 525 -9.62 35.97 14.14
C PHE A 525 -11.12 35.75 14.04
N ILE A 526 -11.58 34.56 14.36
CA ILE A 526 -12.98 34.15 14.29
C ILE A 526 -13.46 33.84 15.71
N ARG A 527 -14.63 34.34 16.08
CA ARG A 527 -15.24 34.05 17.37
C ARG A 527 -16.60 33.38 17.19
N PHE A 528 -16.78 32.24 17.84
CA PHE A 528 -18.06 31.57 17.96
C PHE A 528 -18.64 31.80 19.37
N PHE A 529 -19.99 31.83 19.47
CA PHE A 529 -20.69 31.83 20.75
C PHE A 529 -21.15 30.40 21.01
N THR A 530 -20.47 29.71 21.94
CA THR A 530 -20.73 28.32 22.32
C THR A 530 -21.29 28.30 23.76
N ARG A 531 -21.91 27.19 24.17
CA ARG A 531 -22.20 26.98 25.59
C ARG A 531 -20.89 26.68 26.33
N GLU A 532 -20.76 27.18 27.55
CA GLU A 532 -19.53 27.20 28.36
C GLU A 532 -18.78 25.85 28.40
N SER A 533 -17.46 25.90 28.20
CA SER A 533 -16.55 24.87 28.69
C SER A 533 -16.03 25.30 30.07
N THR A 534 -16.21 24.46 31.07
CA THR A 534 -15.56 24.62 32.38
C THR A 534 -14.09 24.24 32.22
N ARG A 535 -13.20 25.13 32.59
CA ARG A 535 -11.76 24.83 32.67
C ARG A 535 -11.53 24.10 33.99
N GLU A 536 -10.90 22.94 33.94
CA GLU A 536 -10.47 22.23 35.13
C GLU A 536 -9.34 23.01 35.79
N GLU A 537 -9.43 23.24 37.09
CA GLU A 537 -8.38 23.87 37.89
C GLU A 537 -7.50 22.78 38.55
N HIS A 538 -6.19 22.88 38.35
CA HIS A 538 -5.20 22.01 38.95
C HIS A 538 -4.00 22.84 39.42
N ASN A 539 -3.33 22.37 40.48
CA ASN A 539 -2.10 22.99 40.97
C ASN A 539 -0.95 21.99 40.83
N LEU A 540 0.26 22.53 40.62
CA LEU A 540 1.48 21.72 40.62
C LEU A 540 1.96 21.53 42.05
N ILE A 541 2.21 20.29 42.44
CA ILE A 541 2.83 19.92 43.72
C ILE A 541 4.31 19.61 43.52
N SER A 542 5.13 19.86 44.58
CA SER A 542 6.55 19.58 44.53
C SER A 542 6.81 18.08 44.28
N SER A 543 7.73 17.78 43.40
CA SER A 543 8.22 16.44 43.07
C SER A 543 9.41 16.00 43.94
N ASP A 544 9.70 16.69 45.05
CA ASP A 544 10.85 16.40 45.89
C ASP A 544 10.70 15.04 46.63
N GLY A 545 11.24 14.00 46.03
CA GLY A 545 11.26 12.65 46.59
C GLY A 545 12.48 11.88 46.12
N ASP A 546 13.21 11.22 47.04
CA ASP A 546 14.50 10.58 46.74
C ASP A 546 14.39 9.08 46.38
N ASN A 547 13.18 8.47 46.37
CA ASN A 547 13.03 7.04 46.33
C ASN A 547 12.61 6.44 45.00
N LEU A 548 12.16 7.28 44.06
CA LEU A 548 11.71 6.84 42.74
C LEU A 548 12.12 7.86 41.69
N THR A 549 12.93 7.48 40.75
CA THR A 549 13.21 8.26 39.54
C THR A 549 12.35 7.77 38.40
N LEU A 550 11.58 8.68 37.81
CA LEU A 550 10.72 8.42 36.65
C LEU A 550 11.30 9.13 35.43
N ARG A 551 11.69 8.38 34.42
CA ARG A 551 12.12 8.92 33.12
C ARG A 551 11.01 8.72 32.10
N ILE A 552 10.67 9.78 31.38
CA ILE A 552 9.57 9.80 30.42
C ILE A 552 10.08 10.37 29.11
N ASP A 553 9.91 9.63 28.05
CA ASP A 553 10.13 10.07 26.68
C ASP A 553 8.92 9.67 25.84
N PHE A 554 8.21 10.63 25.26
CA PHE A 554 7.16 10.34 24.30
C PHE A 554 7.08 11.38 23.18
N SER A 555 6.50 10.95 22.08
CA SER A 555 6.10 11.79 20.96
C SER A 555 4.68 11.45 20.52
N THR A 556 3.99 12.44 19.99
CA THR A 556 2.61 12.30 19.54
C THR A 556 2.45 12.62 18.06
N PHE A 557 1.44 11.99 17.49
CA PHE A 557 1.01 12.21 16.12
C PHE A 557 -0.52 12.19 16.10
N SER A 558 -1.18 13.14 15.46
CA SER A 558 -2.63 13.16 15.41
C SER A 558 -3.14 12.92 14.00
N TYR A 559 -4.21 12.16 13.89
CA TYR A 559 -4.92 11.94 12.65
C TYR A 559 -6.43 12.06 12.85
N GLN A 560 -7.12 12.42 11.79
CA GLN A 560 -8.55 12.71 11.82
C GLN A 560 -9.24 11.93 10.70
N ILE A 561 -10.32 11.24 11.04
CA ILE A 561 -11.21 10.61 10.07
C ILE A 561 -12.31 11.62 9.75
N HIS A 562 -12.52 11.97 8.49
CA HIS A 562 -13.61 12.81 8.13
C HIS A 562 -14.41 12.39 6.91
N ALA A 563 -15.68 12.72 6.95
CA ALA A 563 -16.60 12.64 5.85
C ALA A 563 -16.65 13.98 5.12
N ASN A 564 -16.45 13.97 3.79
CA ASN A 564 -16.64 15.14 2.95
C ASN A 564 -17.95 15.01 2.18
N PRO A 565 -18.97 15.82 2.46
CA PRO A 565 -20.29 15.66 1.86
C PRO A 565 -20.44 16.14 0.42
N LEU A 566 -19.38 16.62 -0.25
CA LEU A 566 -19.57 17.34 -1.51
C LEU A 566 -18.90 16.76 -2.77
N TRP A 567 -17.74 16.03 -2.70
CA TRP A 567 -16.98 15.75 -3.92
C TRP A 567 -16.14 14.47 -3.98
N VAL A 568 -15.78 13.90 -2.84
CA VAL A 568 -14.98 12.69 -2.76
C VAL A 568 -15.71 11.76 -1.81
N ASN A 569 -15.77 10.48 -2.11
CA ASN A 569 -16.32 9.52 -1.18
C ASN A 569 -15.70 9.72 0.20
N ASP A 570 -16.50 9.98 1.03
CA ASP A 570 -16.68 10.64 2.30
C ASP A 570 -15.74 10.32 3.46
N ARG A 571 -14.73 9.50 3.32
CA ARG A 571 -13.89 9.09 4.45
C ARG A 571 -12.42 9.25 4.11
N GLY A 572 -11.70 10.02 4.91
CA GLY A 572 -10.28 10.21 4.74
C GLY A 572 -9.59 10.56 6.03
N PHE A 573 -8.29 10.32 6.09
CA PHE A 573 -7.44 10.70 7.20
C PHE A 573 -6.76 12.03 6.91
N TYR A 574 -6.87 12.94 7.85
CA TYR A 574 -6.12 14.19 7.81
C TYR A 574 -5.02 14.11 8.87
N GLU A 575 -3.79 14.05 8.43
CA GLU A 575 -2.62 14.00 9.31
C GLU A 575 -2.20 15.40 9.70
N LYS A 576 -2.03 15.64 11.00
CA LYS A 576 -1.46 16.89 11.53
C LYS A 576 -0.69 16.64 12.82
N GLU A 577 0.18 17.59 13.15
CA GLU A 577 0.79 17.67 14.48
C GLU A 577 -0.32 17.72 15.53
N GLY A 578 -0.24 16.87 16.55
CA GLY A 578 -1.26 16.72 17.57
C GLY A 578 -0.67 16.85 18.95
N LYS A 579 -1.35 17.59 19.84
CA LYS A 579 -1.00 17.70 21.24
C LYS A 579 -1.80 16.71 22.06
N ILE A 580 -1.17 16.18 23.09
CA ILE A 580 -1.78 15.42 24.16
C ILE A 580 -1.67 16.16 25.48
N GLU A 581 -2.71 16.11 26.29
CA GLU A 581 -2.64 16.54 27.67
C GLU A 581 -2.04 15.39 28.49
N PHE A 582 -0.91 15.64 29.12
CA PHE A 582 -0.18 14.66 29.92
C PHE A 582 -0.02 15.18 31.35
N PHE A 583 -0.35 14.38 32.35
CA PHE A 583 -0.13 14.72 33.72
C PHE A 583 0.13 13.52 34.62
N ILE A 584 0.77 13.75 35.74
CA ILE A 584 1.13 12.75 36.74
C ILE A 584 0.47 13.09 38.05
N VAL A 585 -0.25 12.16 38.63
CA VAL A 585 -0.99 12.33 39.90
C VAL A 585 -0.79 11.13 40.82
N ASP A 586 -0.97 11.36 42.13
CA ASP A 586 -1.13 10.27 43.08
C ASP A 586 -2.57 9.71 43.05
N GLU A 587 -2.80 8.60 43.77
CA GLU A 587 -4.07 7.90 43.76
C GLU A 587 -5.23 8.79 44.25
N SER A 588 -5.00 9.63 45.27
CA SER A 588 -6.05 10.51 45.81
C SER A 588 -6.46 11.63 44.83
N ASN A 589 -5.49 12.15 44.06
CA ASN A 589 -5.75 13.19 43.07
C ASN A 589 -6.30 12.56 41.76
N PHE A 590 -5.94 11.31 41.44
CA PHE A 590 -6.58 10.58 40.37
C PHE A 590 -8.06 10.33 40.60
N GLU A 591 -8.47 9.99 41.83
CA GLU A 591 -9.88 9.87 42.19
C GLU A 591 -10.67 11.18 42.04
N LYS A 592 -10.05 12.32 42.40
CA LYS A 592 -10.66 13.65 42.18
C LYS A 592 -10.83 13.92 40.70
N TYR A 593 -9.78 13.65 39.91
CA TYR A 593 -9.79 13.81 38.47
C TYR A 593 -10.96 13.04 37.83
N ILE A 594 -11.12 11.74 38.14
CA ILE A 594 -12.22 10.91 37.60
C ILE A 594 -13.62 11.45 38.03
N LYS A 595 -13.71 12.11 39.19
CA LYS A 595 -14.95 12.74 39.63
C LYS A 595 -15.19 14.14 39.03
N GLY A 596 -14.26 14.67 38.25
CA GLY A 596 -14.31 16.03 37.70
C GLY A 596 -14.12 17.12 38.78
N GLU A 597 -13.47 16.79 39.89
CA GLU A 597 -13.12 17.69 40.95
C GLU A 597 -11.74 18.33 40.72
N PRO A 598 -11.47 19.55 41.27
CA PRO A 598 -10.12 20.13 41.23
C PRO A 598 -9.09 19.20 41.88
N PHE A 599 -7.97 18.97 41.20
CA PHE A 599 -6.92 18.06 41.63
C PHE A 599 -5.53 18.72 41.55
N ASP A 600 -4.59 18.16 42.28
CA ASP A 600 -3.19 18.59 42.27
C ASP A 600 -2.34 17.52 41.51
N CYS A 601 -1.30 17.94 40.78
CA CYS A 601 -0.47 17.06 39.99
C CYS A 601 1.04 17.33 40.17
N TYR A 602 1.87 16.32 39.94
CA TYR A 602 3.34 16.44 39.98
C TYR A 602 3.90 17.05 38.68
N ALA A 603 3.25 16.80 37.55
CA ALA A 603 3.54 17.42 36.28
C ALA A 603 2.24 17.56 35.47
N TYR A 604 2.18 18.62 34.66
CA TYR A 604 1.09 18.86 33.71
C TYR A 604 1.63 19.58 32.49
N GLU A 605 1.44 18.96 31.32
CA GLU A 605 1.89 19.50 30.07
C GLU A 605 0.84 19.24 28.96
N GLU A 606 0.71 20.16 28.05
CA GLU A 606 -0.08 20.01 26.83
C GLU A 606 0.87 20.12 25.63
N VAL A 607 1.39 18.99 25.17
CA VAL A 607 2.56 18.93 24.27
C VAL A 607 2.46 17.85 23.22
N GLU A 608 3.30 17.97 22.20
CA GLU A 608 3.52 16.99 21.13
C GLU A 608 4.69 16.04 21.44
N LYS A 609 5.56 16.44 22.36
CA LYS A 609 6.74 15.67 22.74
C LYS A 609 7.22 16.06 24.12
N ILE A 610 7.60 15.06 24.91
CA ILE A 610 8.27 15.25 26.20
C ILE A 610 9.50 14.35 26.30
N ASN A 611 10.53 14.85 26.95
CA ASN A 611 11.68 14.07 27.43
C ASN A 611 12.11 14.67 28.78
N THR A 612 11.73 14.01 29.87
CA THR A 612 11.93 14.52 31.21
C THR A 612 12.25 13.43 32.22
N SER A 613 12.79 13.83 33.36
CA SER A 613 13.06 12.98 34.51
C SER A 613 12.55 13.63 35.77
N LEU A 614 11.82 12.91 36.59
CA LEU A 614 11.22 13.37 37.83
C LEU A 614 11.64 12.45 38.98
N SER A 615 11.91 13.04 40.14
CA SER A 615 12.13 12.32 41.40
C SER A 615 10.87 12.40 42.25
N LEU A 616 10.30 11.25 42.59
CA LEU A 616 9.03 11.14 43.28
C LEU A 616 9.15 10.39 44.62
N SER A 617 8.24 10.63 45.54
CA SER A 617 8.08 9.80 46.72
C SER A 617 7.46 8.46 46.36
N SER A 618 7.74 7.38 47.11
CA SER A 618 7.27 6.00 46.86
C SER A 618 5.76 5.82 47.14
N LYS A 619 4.89 6.55 46.44
CA LYS A 619 3.43 6.40 46.40
C LYS A 619 2.99 5.86 45.07
N SER A 620 1.82 5.21 45.06
CA SER A 620 1.18 4.84 43.75
C SER A 620 0.92 6.09 42.94
N ILE A 621 1.33 6.07 41.67
CA ILE A 621 1.18 7.21 40.77
C ILE A 621 0.46 6.78 39.51
N TYR A 622 -0.27 7.71 38.91
CA TYR A 622 -0.93 7.55 37.62
C TYR A 622 -0.31 8.53 36.62
N LEU A 623 0.09 8.01 35.48
CA LEU A 623 0.49 8.77 34.30
C LEU A 623 -0.71 8.78 33.37
N VAL A 624 -1.28 9.95 33.11
CA VAL A 624 -2.49 10.10 32.33
C VAL A 624 -2.18 10.82 31.03
N PHE A 625 -2.62 10.21 29.91
CA PHE A 625 -2.59 10.77 28.57
C PHE A 625 -4.04 11.01 28.15
N ARG A 626 -4.44 12.25 27.98
CA ARG A 626 -5.82 12.63 27.64
C ARG A 626 -5.87 13.34 26.31
N ASN A 627 -6.68 12.80 25.41
CA ASN A 627 -6.93 13.45 24.14
C ASN A 627 -8.15 14.39 24.27
N ARG A 628 -7.90 15.69 24.29
CA ARG A 628 -8.94 16.71 24.35
C ARG A 628 -9.49 17.10 22.99
N ALA A 629 -8.89 16.61 21.89
CA ALA A 629 -9.37 16.87 20.55
C ALA A 629 -10.78 16.31 20.35
N ARG A 630 -11.60 17.01 19.58
CA ARG A 630 -12.98 16.57 19.29
C ARG A 630 -13.09 15.60 18.13
N GLU A 631 -12.18 15.74 17.16
CA GLU A 631 -12.30 15.07 15.88
C GLU A 631 -11.09 14.22 15.55
N SER A 632 -9.96 14.41 16.25
CA SER A 632 -8.70 13.76 15.96
C SER A 632 -8.37 12.70 16.99
N THR A 633 -7.97 11.51 16.52
CA THR A 633 -7.28 10.50 17.33
C THR A 633 -5.82 10.90 17.49
N VAL A 634 -5.25 10.77 18.66
CA VAL A 634 -3.84 11.03 18.93
C VAL A 634 -3.11 9.73 19.16
N ARG A 635 -2.11 9.45 18.33
CA ARG A 635 -1.17 8.34 18.52
C ARG A 635 -0.04 8.80 19.40
N VAL A 636 0.20 8.11 20.51
CA VAL A 636 1.27 8.39 21.45
C VAL A 636 2.28 7.24 21.42
N SER A 637 3.53 7.54 21.12
CA SER A 637 4.65 6.59 21.24
C SER A 637 5.48 6.97 22.46
N PHE A 638 5.54 6.12 23.48
CA PHE A 638 6.22 6.42 24.72
C PHE A 638 7.19 5.35 25.19
N ASN A 639 8.24 5.82 25.91
CA ASN A 639 9.14 5.02 26.70
C ASN A 639 9.15 5.58 28.12
N ILE A 640 8.77 4.79 29.10
CA ILE A 640 8.71 5.16 30.49
C ILE A 640 9.58 4.20 31.30
N THR A 641 10.44 4.74 32.14
CA THR A 641 11.33 3.94 33.01
C THR A 641 11.18 4.39 34.45
N PHE A 642 10.91 3.44 35.32
CA PHE A 642 10.86 3.60 36.77
C PHE A 642 12.13 3.02 37.38
N ILE A 643 12.84 3.78 38.20
CA ILE A 643 14.10 3.43 38.83
C ILE A 643 14.02 3.70 40.33
N SER A 644 14.35 2.72 41.16
CA SER A 644 14.37 2.85 42.61
C SER A 644 15.59 2.11 43.18
N SER A 645 16.18 2.56 44.28
CA SER A 645 17.21 1.82 45.01
C SER A 645 16.64 0.49 45.56
N SER A 646 17.48 -0.55 45.61
CA SER A 646 17.09 -1.86 46.14
C SER A 646 17.97 -2.26 47.32
N ASP A 647 17.32 -2.68 48.42
CA ASP A 647 18.02 -3.26 49.58
C ASP A 647 18.12 -4.81 49.53
N GLY A 648 17.77 -5.45 48.42
CA GLY A 648 17.78 -6.91 48.28
C GLY A 648 17.74 -7.38 46.83
N ASP A 649 17.61 -8.70 46.65
CA ASP A 649 17.48 -9.32 45.35
C ASP A 649 16.21 -8.80 44.64
N PHE A 650 16.36 -8.51 43.38
CA PHE A 650 15.26 -8.08 42.51
C PHE A 650 15.47 -8.62 41.09
N VAL A 651 14.39 -9.08 40.50
CA VAL A 651 14.32 -9.41 39.07
C VAL A 651 12.95 -9.04 38.52
N ARG A 652 12.92 -8.51 37.32
CA ARG A 652 11.69 -8.22 36.59
C ARG A 652 11.88 -8.49 35.11
N ILE A 653 10.92 -9.21 34.52
CA ILE A 653 10.78 -9.39 33.08
C ILE A 653 9.96 -8.20 32.56
N PHE A 654 10.48 -7.50 31.55
CA PHE A 654 9.76 -6.37 30.96
C PHE A 654 8.62 -6.87 30.07
N PRO A 655 7.45 -6.20 30.07
CA PRO A 655 6.40 -6.51 29.14
C PRO A 655 6.90 -6.49 27.70
N PHE A 656 6.38 -7.38 26.88
CA PHE A 656 6.72 -7.40 25.45
C PHE A 656 6.14 -6.17 24.75
N ASP A 657 6.95 -5.55 23.87
CA ASP A 657 6.56 -4.37 23.12
C ASP A 657 5.35 -4.65 22.21
N ARG A 658 4.39 -3.73 22.18
CA ARG A 658 3.23 -3.74 21.27
C ARG A 658 2.24 -4.88 21.43
N ASP A 659 2.08 -5.38 22.61
CA ASP A 659 1.07 -6.38 22.89
C ASP A 659 -0.35 -5.78 22.81
N ILE A 660 -1.18 -6.32 21.92
CA ILE A 660 -2.61 -6.02 21.81
C ILE A 660 -3.46 -7.14 22.43
N PHE A 661 -2.81 -8.17 22.97
CA PHE A 661 -3.45 -9.35 23.55
C PHE A 661 -3.32 -9.32 25.08
N ASP A 662 -4.19 -10.03 25.75
CA ASP A 662 -4.11 -10.24 27.22
C ASP A 662 -2.83 -11.00 27.62
N ARG A 663 -2.26 -11.76 26.69
CA ARG A 663 -0.98 -12.50 26.82
C ARG A 663 -0.15 -12.26 25.57
N PRO A 664 1.18 -12.21 25.67
CA PRO A 664 2.06 -12.16 24.50
C PRO A 664 1.89 -13.44 23.65
N PHE A 665 1.73 -13.26 22.35
CA PHE A 665 1.64 -14.34 21.37
C PHE A 665 2.76 -14.22 20.35
N PHE A 666 3.34 -15.35 19.93
CA PHE A 666 4.38 -15.38 18.91
C PHE A 666 4.14 -16.56 17.97
N ASP A 667 4.63 -16.43 16.74
CA ASP A 667 4.68 -17.54 15.79
C ASP A 667 5.80 -18.50 16.17
N ILE A 668 5.59 -19.79 15.98
CA ILE A 668 6.65 -20.79 16.15
C ILE A 668 7.73 -20.55 15.10
N GLY A 669 9.00 -20.47 15.54
CA GLY A 669 10.13 -20.10 14.69
C GLY A 669 10.54 -18.64 14.83
N ASP A 670 9.75 -17.79 15.49
CA ASP A 670 10.15 -16.42 15.82
C ASP A 670 11.31 -16.41 16.83
N LYS A 671 12.16 -15.38 16.71
CA LYS A 671 13.21 -15.09 17.68
C LYS A 671 12.69 -14.07 18.69
N VAL A 672 12.19 -14.56 19.81
CA VAL A 672 11.58 -13.76 20.86
C VAL A 672 12.66 -13.15 21.76
N THR A 673 12.74 -11.80 21.82
CA THR A 673 13.67 -11.12 22.72
C THR A 673 13.02 -10.86 24.07
N ILE A 674 13.44 -11.63 25.07
CA ILE A 674 13.09 -11.49 26.48
C ILE A 674 13.99 -10.39 27.07
N ARG A 675 13.41 -9.38 27.71
CA ARG A 675 14.14 -8.30 28.35
C ARG A 675 13.75 -8.20 29.81
N GLY A 676 14.67 -7.71 30.62
CA GLY A 676 14.39 -7.51 32.05
C GLY A 676 15.47 -6.68 32.73
N ALA A 677 15.34 -6.59 34.06
CA ALA A 677 16.34 -5.99 34.93
C ALA A 677 16.48 -6.80 36.22
N SER A 678 17.68 -6.81 36.78
CA SER A 678 17.98 -7.53 38.03
C SER A 678 19.10 -6.85 38.82
N THR A 679 19.16 -7.17 40.11
CA THR A 679 20.19 -6.66 41.02
C THR A 679 21.41 -7.57 41.14
N GLY A 680 21.43 -8.71 40.44
CA GLY A 680 22.52 -9.68 40.47
C GLY A 680 22.44 -10.67 39.32
N THR A 681 23.21 -11.76 39.43
CA THR A 681 23.21 -12.86 38.46
C THR A 681 21.83 -13.46 38.33
N THR A 682 21.33 -13.52 37.09
CA THR A 682 19.96 -13.95 36.77
C THR A 682 19.99 -15.21 35.90
N THR A 683 19.22 -16.20 36.27
CA THR A 683 18.96 -17.38 35.44
C THR A 683 17.57 -17.29 34.84
N VAL A 684 17.50 -17.44 33.50
CA VAL A 684 16.22 -17.43 32.75
C VAL A 684 15.84 -18.85 32.38
N TYR A 685 14.57 -19.22 32.60
CA TYR A 685 14.00 -20.53 32.35
C TYR A 685 12.85 -20.39 31.34
N ILE A 686 12.68 -21.41 30.50
CA ILE A 686 11.49 -21.68 29.70
C ILE A 686 10.94 -23.04 30.13
N ASP A 687 9.68 -23.07 30.57
CA ASP A 687 9.02 -24.30 31.05
C ASP A 687 9.90 -25.11 32.01
N ASP A 688 10.45 -24.43 33.03
CA ASP A 688 11.38 -25.00 34.05
C ASP A 688 12.76 -25.44 33.51
N THR A 689 13.04 -25.28 32.23
CA THR A 689 14.35 -25.57 31.66
C THR A 689 15.22 -24.30 31.67
N PRO A 690 16.40 -24.33 32.34
CA PRO A 690 17.29 -23.17 32.34
C PRO A 690 17.91 -22.99 30.93
N ILE A 691 17.74 -21.82 30.34
CA ILE A 691 18.19 -21.51 28.98
C ILE A 691 19.40 -20.57 28.95
N CYS A 692 19.56 -19.68 29.92
CA CYS A 692 20.74 -18.84 30.04
C CYS A 692 20.98 -18.36 31.48
N VAL A 693 22.23 -17.96 31.74
CA VAL A 693 22.65 -17.27 32.96
C VAL A 693 23.27 -15.93 32.56
N ILE A 694 22.75 -14.87 33.12
CA ILE A 694 23.17 -13.49 32.84
C ILE A 694 23.91 -12.98 34.09
N GLU A 695 25.20 -12.67 33.94
CA GLU A 695 26.04 -12.19 35.03
C GLU A 695 25.94 -10.66 35.18
N GLY A 696 25.91 -10.16 36.43
CA GLY A 696 25.89 -8.76 36.75
C GLY A 696 24.54 -8.22 37.16
N HIS A 697 24.45 -6.89 37.33
CA HIS A 697 23.23 -6.15 37.69
C HIS A 697 22.85 -5.14 36.60
N GLY A 698 21.61 -4.69 36.61
CA GLY A 698 21.04 -3.75 35.64
C GLY A 698 20.10 -4.41 34.65
N THR A 699 19.96 -3.81 33.46
CA THR A 699 19.07 -4.34 32.41
C THR A 699 19.77 -5.44 31.63
N TRP A 700 19.00 -6.45 31.23
CA TRP A 700 19.46 -7.58 30.45
C TRP A 700 18.50 -7.93 29.32
N ALA A 701 18.99 -8.67 28.33
CA ALA A 701 18.20 -9.22 27.24
C ALA A 701 18.70 -10.59 26.83
N TYR A 702 17.79 -11.47 26.45
CA TYR A 702 18.05 -12.80 25.89
C TYR A 702 17.14 -13.04 24.69
N THR A 703 17.66 -13.64 23.63
CA THR A 703 16.87 -14.00 22.46
C THR A 703 16.56 -15.52 22.51
N TRP A 704 15.31 -15.86 22.68
CA TRP A 704 14.78 -17.21 22.62
C TRP A 704 14.41 -17.54 21.18
N ASP A 705 14.98 -18.61 20.64
CA ASP A 705 14.62 -19.18 19.35
C ASP A 705 13.50 -20.20 19.58
N THR A 706 12.31 -19.92 19.09
CA THR A 706 11.13 -20.78 19.30
C THR A 706 11.02 -21.90 18.27
N SER A 707 11.99 -22.02 17.36
CA SER A 707 12.04 -23.11 16.39
C SER A 707 12.13 -24.47 17.10
N GLY A 708 11.13 -25.32 16.92
CA GLY A 708 11.07 -26.63 17.54
C GLY A 708 10.33 -26.68 18.88
N GLU A 709 9.84 -25.56 19.39
CA GLU A 709 8.93 -25.53 20.53
C GLU A 709 7.53 -26.04 20.15
N SER A 710 6.73 -26.41 21.14
CA SER A 710 5.36 -26.86 20.90
C SER A 710 4.36 -25.69 20.83
N GLU A 711 3.28 -25.83 20.07
CA GLU A 711 2.15 -24.91 20.15
C GLU A 711 1.52 -24.95 21.54
N GLY A 712 1.26 -23.80 22.15
CA GLY A 712 0.59 -23.68 23.46
C GLY A 712 1.19 -22.62 24.36
N THR A 713 0.83 -22.68 25.63
CA THR A 713 1.31 -21.74 26.65
C THR A 713 2.67 -22.17 27.17
N HIS A 714 3.64 -21.28 27.15
CA HIS A 714 4.99 -21.43 27.71
C HIS A 714 5.19 -20.43 28.86
N LEU A 715 5.91 -20.86 29.90
CA LEU A 715 6.23 -20.02 31.05
C LEU A 715 7.68 -19.56 30.99
N ILE A 716 7.86 -18.24 30.85
CA ILE A 716 9.18 -17.63 30.99
C ILE A 716 9.35 -17.19 32.42
N ARG A 717 10.41 -17.66 33.09
CA ARG A 717 10.72 -17.34 34.50
C ARG A 717 12.16 -16.86 34.60
N ALA A 718 12.36 -15.78 35.33
CA ALA A 718 13.69 -15.24 35.65
C ALA A 718 13.91 -15.26 37.16
N VAL A 719 15.08 -15.73 37.59
CA VAL A 719 15.45 -15.91 39.02
C VAL A 719 16.76 -15.18 39.28
N CYS A 720 16.77 -14.30 40.32
CA CYS A 720 17.96 -13.62 40.82
C CYS A 720 18.00 -13.72 42.36
N GLY A 721 18.92 -14.53 42.91
CA GLY A 721 18.93 -14.84 44.33
C GLY A 721 17.61 -15.45 44.81
N ASP A 722 16.97 -14.82 45.79
CA ASP A 722 15.66 -15.23 46.32
C ASP A 722 14.47 -14.59 45.56
N ALA A 723 14.74 -13.67 44.61
CA ALA A 723 13.69 -13.00 43.79
C ALA A 723 13.42 -13.80 42.50
N GLU A 724 12.15 -13.89 42.14
CA GLU A 724 11.68 -14.46 40.88
C GLU A 724 10.57 -13.60 40.25
N ASP A 725 10.50 -13.64 38.92
CA ASP A 725 9.43 -13.06 38.13
C ASP A 725 9.09 -13.96 36.95
N GLU A 726 7.83 -13.99 36.58
CA GLU A 726 7.34 -14.88 35.51
C GLU A 726 6.34 -14.22 34.61
N ILE A 727 6.35 -14.61 33.34
CA ILE A 727 5.38 -14.20 32.34
C ILE A 727 4.98 -15.40 31.47
N GLN A 728 3.69 -15.53 31.19
CA GLN A 728 3.17 -16.54 30.27
C GLN A 728 3.11 -15.98 28.87
N VAL A 729 3.60 -16.74 27.91
CA VAL A 729 3.49 -16.44 26.48
C VAL A 729 2.78 -17.60 25.79
N GLU A 730 2.12 -17.35 24.69
CA GLU A 730 1.47 -18.39 23.88
C GLU A 730 2.17 -18.46 22.52
N LEU A 731 2.68 -19.66 22.19
CA LEU A 731 3.20 -19.95 20.85
C LEU A 731 2.08 -20.54 20.00
N VAL A 732 1.95 -20.09 18.80
CA VAL A 732 0.98 -20.56 17.81
C VAL A 732 1.68 -20.76 16.49
N ASP A 733 1.23 -21.71 15.71
CA ASP A 733 1.66 -21.86 14.34
C ASP A 733 0.71 -21.09 13.42
N VAL A 734 1.24 -20.14 12.70
CA VAL A 734 0.51 -19.29 11.73
C VAL A 734 1.16 -19.30 10.35
N SER A 735 2.21 -20.09 10.16
CA SER A 735 2.96 -20.20 8.92
C SER A 735 2.51 -21.42 8.14
N PRO A 736 1.84 -21.30 6.97
CA PRO A 736 1.52 -22.45 6.16
C PRO A 736 2.80 -23.03 5.54
N PRO A 737 2.82 -24.33 5.21
CA PRO A 737 3.98 -24.95 4.59
C PRO A 737 4.28 -24.36 3.20
N ASP A 738 5.54 -24.32 2.85
CA ASP A 738 6.00 -24.04 1.47
C ASP A 738 6.03 -25.33 0.66
N VAL A 739 5.71 -25.24 -0.64
CA VAL A 739 5.72 -26.36 -1.57
C VAL A 739 6.32 -25.98 -2.89
N GLU A 740 7.10 -26.88 -3.49
CA GLU A 740 7.69 -26.75 -4.82
C GLU A 740 7.49 -28.03 -5.60
N ILE A 741 6.86 -27.96 -6.76
CA ILE A 741 6.70 -29.06 -7.71
C ILE A 741 7.95 -29.14 -8.59
N ILE A 742 8.73 -30.19 -8.47
CA ILE A 742 9.97 -30.40 -9.24
C ILE A 742 9.70 -31.19 -10.51
N ARG A 743 8.73 -32.10 -10.46
CA ARG A 743 8.34 -32.95 -11.60
C ARG A 743 6.83 -33.08 -11.71
N PRO A 744 6.29 -33.04 -12.94
CA PRO A 744 6.97 -32.64 -14.17
C PRO A 744 7.34 -31.14 -14.14
N GLU A 745 8.21 -30.69 -15.02
CA GLU A 745 8.44 -29.25 -15.21
C GLU A 745 7.17 -28.57 -15.75
N ASN A 746 6.95 -27.33 -15.38
CA ASN A 746 5.80 -26.57 -15.86
C ASN A 746 5.82 -26.44 -17.40
N GLY A 747 4.79 -26.93 -18.04
CA GLY A 747 4.67 -27.01 -19.51
C GLY A 747 5.29 -28.29 -20.13
N ALA A 748 5.63 -29.28 -19.34
CA ALA A 748 6.14 -30.55 -19.82
C ALA A 748 5.14 -31.25 -20.76
N ILE A 749 5.67 -31.91 -21.81
CA ILE A 749 4.87 -32.72 -22.73
C ILE A 749 5.09 -34.18 -22.34
N VAL A 750 3.99 -34.88 -22.13
CA VAL A 750 4.01 -36.26 -21.63
C VAL A 750 3.30 -37.18 -22.63
N ASP A 751 3.99 -38.29 -23.00
CA ASP A 751 3.49 -39.29 -23.94
C ASP A 751 3.28 -40.67 -23.25
N ASN A 752 3.45 -40.76 -21.94
CA ASN A 752 3.39 -42.02 -21.19
C ASN A 752 1.99 -42.24 -20.57
N ASP A 753 1.65 -43.49 -20.30
CA ASP A 753 0.38 -43.88 -19.65
C ASP A 753 0.30 -43.46 -18.16
N SER A 754 1.41 -43.05 -17.59
CA SER A 754 1.49 -42.51 -16.22
C SER A 754 2.59 -41.48 -16.09
N ILE A 755 2.44 -40.56 -15.14
CA ILE A 755 3.39 -39.50 -14.84
C ILE A 755 3.79 -39.54 -13.38
N GLU A 756 5.09 -39.37 -13.09
CA GLU A 756 5.57 -39.10 -11.74
C GLU A 756 5.40 -37.62 -11.44
N ILE A 757 4.62 -37.30 -10.39
CA ILE A 757 4.51 -35.97 -9.83
C ILE A 757 5.30 -35.96 -8.53
N ALA A 758 6.31 -35.10 -8.42
CA ALA A 758 7.21 -35.10 -7.28
C ALA A 758 7.70 -33.67 -6.95
N GLY A 759 8.01 -33.46 -5.68
CA GLY A 759 8.48 -32.17 -5.23
C GLY A 759 9.03 -32.19 -3.81
N VAL A 760 9.24 -30.98 -3.28
CA VAL A 760 9.66 -30.75 -1.91
C VAL A 760 8.62 -29.90 -1.19
N ALA A 761 8.48 -30.13 0.12
CA ALA A 761 7.68 -29.28 0.98
C ALA A 761 8.41 -29.04 2.30
N ARG A 762 8.28 -27.88 2.88
CA ARG A 762 8.94 -27.47 4.12
C ARG A 762 7.97 -26.70 4.99
N ASP A 763 8.17 -26.82 6.29
CA ASP A 763 7.35 -26.13 7.27
C ASP A 763 8.13 -25.91 8.57
N ASN A 764 7.77 -24.88 9.36
CA ASN A 764 8.39 -24.59 10.66
C ASN A 764 7.97 -25.58 11.76
N THR A 765 6.79 -26.21 11.65
CA THR A 765 6.27 -27.19 12.63
C THR A 765 6.31 -28.61 12.13
N ASN A 766 6.16 -28.89 10.90
CA ASN A 766 6.30 -30.12 10.12
C ASN A 766 5.17 -30.27 9.09
N VAL A 767 5.54 -30.70 7.91
CA VAL A 767 4.58 -31.08 6.86
C VAL A 767 3.84 -32.36 7.28
N MET A 768 2.51 -32.28 7.38
CA MET A 768 1.66 -33.40 7.81
C MET A 768 1.12 -34.22 6.64
N ASN A 769 0.72 -33.51 5.54
CA ASN A 769 0.07 -34.16 4.42
C ASN A 769 0.40 -33.46 3.10
N VAL A 770 0.62 -34.25 2.04
CA VAL A 770 0.75 -33.76 0.68
C VAL A 770 -0.28 -34.47 -0.17
N GLU A 771 -1.11 -33.70 -0.85
CA GLU A 771 -2.20 -34.19 -1.70
C GLU A 771 -2.09 -33.59 -3.11
N VAL A 772 -2.38 -34.39 -4.10
CA VAL A 772 -2.30 -34.01 -5.52
C VAL A 772 -3.66 -34.22 -6.16
N SER A 773 -4.07 -33.25 -6.98
CA SER A 773 -5.25 -33.30 -7.85
C SER A 773 -4.83 -32.92 -9.26
N VAL A 774 -5.40 -33.60 -10.26
CA VAL A 774 -5.26 -33.25 -11.68
C VAL A 774 -6.62 -32.81 -12.18
N ASP A 775 -6.71 -31.63 -12.81
CA ASP A 775 -7.93 -31.00 -13.35
C ASP A 775 -9.08 -30.92 -12.34
N GLY A 776 -8.76 -30.69 -11.07
CA GLY A 776 -9.77 -30.63 -10.01
C GLY A 776 -10.42 -31.97 -9.66
N SER A 777 -9.80 -33.11 -10.02
CA SER A 777 -10.21 -34.45 -9.61
C SER A 777 -10.10 -34.62 -8.08
N GLU A 778 -10.56 -35.77 -7.56
CA GLU A 778 -10.41 -36.10 -6.13
C GLU A 778 -8.92 -36.05 -5.73
N TRP A 779 -8.67 -35.45 -4.56
CA TRP A 779 -7.35 -35.33 -3.97
C TRP A 779 -6.79 -36.71 -3.62
N ARG A 780 -5.58 -36.99 -4.05
CA ARG A 780 -4.85 -38.22 -3.74
C ARG A 780 -3.59 -37.90 -2.93
N ARG A 781 -3.39 -38.63 -1.86
CA ARG A 781 -2.22 -38.47 -1.01
C ARG A 781 -0.94 -38.96 -1.71
N ALA A 782 0.11 -38.12 -1.66
CA ALA A 782 1.45 -38.49 -2.12
C ALA A 782 2.21 -39.30 -1.06
N ASP A 783 3.22 -40.03 -1.49
CA ASP A 783 4.16 -40.72 -0.61
C ASP A 783 5.26 -39.76 -0.18
N GLY A 784 5.51 -39.71 1.15
CA GLY A 784 6.45 -38.77 1.75
C GLY A 784 5.81 -37.44 2.14
N THR A 785 6.58 -36.57 2.79
CA THR A 785 6.15 -35.23 3.23
C THR A 785 7.16 -34.18 2.81
N GLN A 786 8.39 -34.17 3.34
CA GLN A 786 9.41 -33.17 2.94
C GLN A 786 9.92 -33.38 1.51
N ASN A 787 10.12 -34.66 1.12
CA ASN A 787 10.32 -35.07 -0.25
C ASN A 787 9.16 -35.99 -0.56
N TRP A 788 8.34 -35.62 -1.48
CA TRP A 788 7.12 -36.32 -1.79
C TRP A 788 7.02 -36.70 -3.28
N SER A 789 6.31 -37.78 -3.55
CA SER A 789 6.01 -38.18 -4.94
C SER A 789 4.73 -38.99 -5.03
N ILE A 790 4.11 -38.98 -6.20
CA ILE A 790 2.97 -39.82 -6.55
C ILE A 790 3.07 -40.20 -8.03
N ILE A 791 2.70 -41.45 -8.32
CA ILE A 791 2.51 -41.88 -9.74
C ILE A 791 1.03 -41.67 -10.09
N TRP A 792 0.79 -40.85 -11.08
CA TRP A 792 -0.55 -40.54 -11.58
C TRP A 792 -0.85 -41.29 -12.87
N ASP A 793 -1.98 -42.02 -12.90
CA ASP A 793 -2.48 -42.73 -14.05
C ASP A 793 -3.17 -41.74 -15.00
N MET A 794 -2.74 -41.71 -16.26
CA MET A 794 -3.25 -40.75 -17.25
C MET A 794 -4.21 -41.34 -18.28
N HIS A 795 -4.55 -42.63 -18.16
CA HIS A 795 -5.45 -43.29 -19.12
C HIS A 795 -6.86 -42.64 -19.25
N SER A 796 -7.30 -41.91 -18.23
CA SER A 796 -8.59 -41.24 -18.22
C SER A 796 -8.54 -39.77 -18.63
N LEU A 797 -7.37 -39.26 -18.98
CA LEU A 797 -7.19 -37.87 -19.39
C LEU A 797 -7.22 -37.78 -20.90
N GLU A 798 -7.90 -36.76 -21.41
CA GLU A 798 -7.96 -36.51 -22.87
C GLU A 798 -6.70 -35.75 -23.31
N PRO A 799 -6.26 -35.87 -24.55
CA PRO A 799 -5.12 -35.07 -25.06
C PRO A 799 -5.38 -33.56 -24.90
N GLY A 800 -4.37 -32.82 -24.44
CA GLY A 800 -4.44 -31.36 -24.25
C GLY A 800 -3.72 -30.86 -23.00
N ASP A 801 -4.02 -29.63 -22.61
CA ASP A 801 -3.46 -28.96 -21.42
C ASP A 801 -4.18 -29.46 -20.17
N HIS A 802 -3.41 -29.92 -19.18
CA HIS A 802 -3.88 -30.39 -17.88
C HIS A 802 -3.21 -29.64 -16.75
N VAL A 803 -3.90 -29.46 -15.63
CA VAL A 803 -3.40 -28.76 -14.47
C VAL A 803 -3.16 -29.73 -13.31
N ILE A 804 -1.93 -29.82 -12.85
CA ILE A 804 -1.60 -30.47 -11.57
C ILE A 804 -1.70 -29.42 -10.49
N THR A 805 -2.47 -29.70 -9.45
CA THR A 805 -2.51 -28.89 -8.23
C THR A 805 -2.06 -29.73 -7.07
N VAL A 806 -1.10 -29.25 -6.30
CA VAL A 806 -0.59 -29.88 -5.10
C VAL A 806 -1.03 -29.04 -3.90
N ARG A 807 -1.56 -29.69 -2.87
CA ARG A 807 -1.92 -29.08 -1.60
C ARG A 807 -1.08 -29.72 -0.51
N VAL A 808 -0.37 -28.90 0.24
CA VAL A 808 0.43 -29.34 1.38
C VAL A 808 -0.16 -28.73 2.64
N SER A 809 -0.34 -29.54 3.66
CA SER A 809 -0.83 -29.10 4.98
C SER A 809 0.14 -29.46 6.09
N ASP A 810 0.21 -28.59 7.11
CA ASP A 810 0.97 -28.77 8.34
C ASP A 810 0.15 -29.45 9.44
N ARG A 811 0.75 -29.52 10.62
CA ARG A 811 0.12 -30.07 11.82
C ARG A 811 -0.98 -29.20 12.41
N SER A 812 -0.92 -27.87 12.17
CA SER A 812 -1.86 -26.88 12.67
C SER A 812 -3.09 -26.73 11.77
N GLY A 813 -3.11 -27.43 10.61
CA GLY A 813 -4.19 -27.42 9.62
C GLY A 813 -4.10 -26.27 8.62
N LEU A 814 -3.00 -25.51 8.61
CA LEU A 814 -2.73 -24.55 7.57
C LEU A 814 -2.27 -25.28 6.30
N TYR A 815 -2.52 -24.70 5.14
CA TYR A 815 -2.15 -25.34 3.88
C TYR A 815 -1.74 -24.33 2.81
N THR A 816 -0.91 -24.79 1.90
CA THR A 816 -0.54 -24.05 0.68
C THR A 816 -0.86 -24.92 -0.53
N THR A 817 -1.17 -24.28 -1.64
CA THR A 817 -1.39 -24.92 -2.94
C THR A 817 -0.47 -24.34 -3.99
N GLU A 818 0.14 -25.22 -4.80
CA GLU A 818 0.91 -24.87 -5.99
C GLU A 818 0.32 -25.58 -7.20
N SER A 819 0.35 -24.95 -8.36
CA SER A 819 -0.18 -25.53 -9.60
C SER A 819 0.79 -25.33 -10.76
N ILE A 820 0.92 -26.39 -11.57
CA ILE A 820 1.66 -26.36 -12.83
C ILE A 820 0.79 -26.93 -13.95
N VAL A 821 1.13 -26.61 -15.18
CA VAL A 821 0.48 -27.14 -16.38
C VAL A 821 1.38 -28.17 -17.04
N PHE A 822 0.81 -29.29 -17.50
CA PHE A 822 1.47 -30.23 -18.39
C PHE A 822 0.57 -30.51 -19.59
N VAL A 823 1.12 -31.11 -20.65
CA VAL A 823 0.41 -31.36 -21.90
C VAL A 823 0.46 -32.84 -22.22
N ILE A 824 -0.69 -33.46 -22.45
CA ILE A 824 -0.79 -34.80 -23.03
C ILE A 824 -0.88 -34.66 -24.55
N ASN A 825 0.05 -35.35 -25.21
CA ASN A 825 0.09 -35.33 -26.68
C ASN A 825 -1.12 -36.08 -27.27
N GLY A 826 -1.67 -35.56 -28.35
CA GLY A 826 -2.82 -36.14 -29.02
C GLY A 826 -2.54 -37.57 -29.57
N SER A 827 -3.54 -38.41 -29.55
CA SER A 827 -3.42 -39.84 -29.88
C SER A 827 -3.18 -40.17 -31.38
N ASN A 828 -3.00 -39.15 -32.21
CA ASN A 828 -2.83 -39.34 -33.67
C ASN A 828 -1.59 -38.59 -34.21
N PRO A 829 -0.36 -38.99 -33.85
CA PRO A 829 0.87 -38.28 -34.20
C PRO A 829 1.13 -38.23 -35.72
N GLU A 830 0.50 -39.11 -36.50
CA GLU A 830 0.59 -39.09 -37.98
C GLU A 830 -0.13 -37.88 -38.62
N TRP A 831 -1.07 -37.29 -37.92
CA TRP A 831 -1.88 -36.14 -38.36
C TRP A 831 -1.53 -34.81 -37.63
N GLY A 832 -0.51 -34.84 -36.80
CA GLY A 832 -0.06 -33.67 -36.06
C GLY A 832 0.59 -32.61 -36.95
N PRO A 833 0.75 -31.38 -36.44
CA PRO A 833 1.37 -30.26 -37.19
C PRO A 833 2.80 -30.62 -37.61
N VAL A 834 3.21 -30.12 -38.77
CA VAL A 834 4.58 -30.33 -39.30
C VAL A 834 5.36 -29.02 -39.21
N ILE A 835 6.44 -29.03 -38.44
CA ILE A 835 7.40 -27.90 -38.40
C ILE A 835 8.38 -28.13 -39.57
N ASN A 836 8.25 -27.32 -40.60
CA ASN A 836 9.09 -27.44 -41.80
C ASN A 836 10.47 -26.84 -41.58
N ASP A 837 10.55 -25.68 -40.92
CA ASP A 837 11.79 -25.02 -40.53
C ASP A 837 11.55 -24.00 -39.40
N VAL A 838 12.60 -23.78 -38.59
CA VAL A 838 12.66 -22.73 -37.59
C VAL A 838 13.98 -21.99 -37.78
N PHE A 839 13.96 -20.68 -37.95
CA PHE A 839 15.14 -19.87 -38.19
C PHE A 839 14.99 -18.46 -37.59
N HIS A 840 16.08 -17.73 -37.51
CA HIS A 840 16.05 -16.34 -37.09
C HIS A 840 16.65 -15.39 -38.11
N GLN A 841 16.22 -14.16 -38.10
CA GLN A 841 16.74 -13.06 -38.91
C GLN A 841 17.18 -11.89 -38.03
N PRO A 842 18.35 -11.26 -38.31
CA PRO A 842 19.34 -11.65 -39.30
C PRO A 842 20.05 -12.97 -38.95
N ALA A 843 20.55 -13.70 -39.93
CA ALA A 843 21.19 -15.01 -39.72
C ALA A 843 22.50 -14.91 -38.90
N ASN A 844 23.17 -13.76 -38.93
CA ASN A 844 24.34 -13.43 -38.11
C ASN A 844 24.09 -12.14 -37.37
N PRO A 845 23.34 -12.17 -36.23
CA PRO A 845 22.99 -10.97 -35.51
C PRO A 845 24.20 -10.37 -34.76
N THR A 846 24.20 -9.06 -34.65
CA THR A 846 25.08 -8.26 -33.77
C THR A 846 24.31 -7.77 -32.54
N ASN A 847 25.01 -7.20 -31.60
CA ASN A 847 24.37 -6.60 -30.39
C ASN A 847 23.41 -5.44 -30.70
N GLU A 848 23.46 -4.89 -31.94
CA GLU A 848 22.53 -3.86 -32.42
C GLU A 848 21.41 -4.42 -33.29
N SER A 849 21.45 -5.72 -33.61
CA SER A 849 20.47 -6.38 -34.49
C SER A 849 19.15 -6.61 -33.72
N ASN A 850 18.06 -6.24 -34.34
CA ASN A 850 16.74 -6.67 -33.92
C ASN A 850 16.45 -8.07 -34.44
N VAL A 851 16.43 -9.08 -33.60
CA VAL A 851 16.33 -10.48 -33.98
C VAL A 851 14.86 -10.90 -33.99
N VAL A 852 14.42 -11.51 -35.08
CA VAL A 852 13.10 -12.13 -35.23
C VAL A 852 13.25 -13.61 -35.45
N VAL A 853 12.56 -14.43 -34.67
CA VAL A 853 12.47 -15.88 -34.88
C VAL A 853 11.25 -16.19 -35.73
N TYR A 854 11.43 -17.02 -36.72
CA TYR A 854 10.38 -17.49 -37.62
C TYR A 854 10.21 -19.01 -37.54
N ALA A 855 8.98 -19.47 -37.67
CA ALA A 855 8.64 -20.88 -37.80
C ALA A 855 7.73 -21.10 -39.02
N ASN A 856 8.17 -21.94 -39.93
CA ASN A 856 7.38 -22.38 -41.06
C ASN A 856 6.64 -23.67 -40.66
N ILE A 857 5.32 -23.60 -40.60
CA ILE A 857 4.48 -24.66 -40.03
C ILE A 857 3.37 -25.00 -41.02
N SER A 858 3.17 -26.29 -41.27
CA SER A 858 2.06 -26.78 -42.11
C SER A 858 1.13 -27.68 -41.32
N GLU A 859 -0.14 -27.59 -41.63
CA GLU A 859 -1.15 -28.54 -41.19
C GLU A 859 -0.98 -29.88 -41.90
N ASN A 860 -1.07 -30.96 -41.14
CA ASN A 860 -1.00 -32.32 -41.69
C ASN A 860 -2.28 -33.08 -41.28
N GLY A 861 -3.31 -33.00 -42.12
CA GLY A 861 -4.60 -33.64 -41.87
C GLY A 861 -5.72 -32.62 -41.62
N PRO A 862 -6.83 -33.03 -40.98
CA PRO A 862 -8.03 -32.21 -40.84
C PRO A 862 -7.96 -31.17 -39.70
N PHE A 863 -6.87 -31.13 -38.92
CA PHE A 863 -6.76 -30.31 -37.74
C PHE A 863 -5.99 -29.03 -38.01
N SER A 864 -6.57 -27.88 -37.70
CA SER A 864 -5.94 -26.59 -37.88
C SER A 864 -4.94 -26.27 -36.75
N ILE A 865 -3.91 -25.47 -37.04
CA ILE A 865 -2.96 -25.00 -36.03
C ILE A 865 -3.71 -24.07 -35.08
N LYS A 866 -3.66 -24.41 -33.78
CA LYS A 866 -4.32 -23.67 -32.70
C LYS A 866 -3.38 -22.66 -32.03
N LYS A 867 -2.11 -23.08 -31.80
CA LYS A 867 -1.14 -22.30 -31.04
C LYS A 867 0.29 -22.64 -31.42
N VAL A 868 1.14 -21.63 -31.47
CA VAL A 868 2.58 -21.76 -31.71
C VAL A 868 3.33 -21.03 -30.62
N ILE A 869 4.21 -21.71 -29.90
CA ILE A 869 4.94 -21.15 -28.75
C ILE A 869 6.44 -21.24 -29.03
N LEU A 870 7.13 -20.12 -28.85
CA LEU A 870 8.59 -20.05 -28.84
C LEU A 870 9.09 -20.18 -27.40
N TYR A 871 10.00 -21.12 -27.19
CA TYR A 871 10.77 -21.27 -25.96
C TYR A 871 12.15 -20.67 -26.15
N ILE A 872 12.62 -19.91 -25.17
CA ILE A 872 13.91 -19.21 -25.20
C ILE A 872 14.62 -19.51 -23.89
N ASN A 873 15.85 -20.01 -23.98
CA ASN A 873 16.71 -20.28 -22.80
C ASN A 873 17.99 -19.46 -22.90
N ASP A 874 18.26 -18.62 -21.90
CA ASP A 874 19.45 -17.77 -21.83
C ASP A 874 20.59 -18.39 -20.98
N GLY A 875 20.44 -19.67 -20.58
CA GLY A 875 21.36 -20.39 -19.72
C GLY A 875 21.02 -20.33 -18.25
N ASN A 876 20.19 -19.36 -17.83
CA ASN A 876 19.72 -19.22 -16.44
C ASN A 876 18.22 -19.47 -16.32
N ARG A 877 17.48 -19.26 -17.40
CA ARG A 877 16.01 -19.27 -17.40
C ARG A 877 15.47 -19.70 -18.75
N THR A 878 14.36 -20.44 -18.74
CA THR A 878 13.55 -20.71 -19.94
C THR A 878 12.29 -19.86 -19.92
N GLU A 879 12.10 -19.09 -20.96
CA GLU A 879 10.92 -18.25 -21.19
C GLU A 879 10.10 -18.82 -22.34
N LYS A 880 8.76 -18.69 -22.28
CA LYS A 880 7.86 -19.08 -23.37
C LYS A 880 7.05 -17.89 -23.86
N ARG A 881 6.94 -17.73 -25.20
CA ARG A 881 6.17 -16.66 -25.84
C ARG A 881 5.34 -17.20 -27.00
N GLU A 882 4.12 -16.74 -27.18
CA GLU A 882 3.28 -17.12 -28.31
C GLU A 882 3.75 -16.42 -29.59
N MET A 883 3.84 -17.18 -30.70
CA MET A 883 4.20 -16.66 -32.01
C MET A 883 2.93 -16.36 -32.82
N TYR A 884 2.96 -15.31 -33.60
CA TYR A 884 1.84 -14.86 -34.42
C TYR A 884 2.02 -15.20 -35.89
N ARG A 885 0.91 -15.45 -36.59
CA ARG A 885 0.95 -15.73 -38.00
C ARG A 885 1.44 -14.52 -38.76
N TYR A 886 2.45 -14.75 -39.65
CA TYR A 886 3.00 -13.68 -40.47
C TYR A 886 1.94 -13.19 -41.47
N GLY A 887 1.55 -11.92 -41.40
CA GLY A 887 0.45 -11.32 -42.14
C GLY A 887 -0.66 -10.80 -41.23
N ASP A 888 -0.81 -11.37 -40.01
CA ASP A 888 -1.66 -10.86 -38.92
C ASP A 888 -0.89 -9.96 -37.96
N TYR A 889 0.43 -9.85 -38.16
CA TYR A 889 1.32 -8.98 -37.40
C TYR A 889 1.06 -7.52 -37.81
N PRO A 890 0.81 -6.59 -36.89
CA PRO A 890 0.68 -5.18 -37.18
C PRO A 890 2.07 -4.59 -37.50
N VAL A 891 2.58 -4.81 -38.69
CA VAL A 891 3.83 -4.19 -39.14
C VAL A 891 3.54 -2.77 -39.61
N GLN A 892 4.00 -1.80 -38.87
CA GLN A 892 4.19 -0.46 -39.39
C GLN A 892 5.39 -0.49 -40.33
N GLU A 893 5.12 -0.16 -41.62
CA GLU A 893 6.07 -0.02 -42.74
C GLU A 893 6.67 -1.32 -43.25
N ARG A 894 6.04 -1.85 -44.32
CA ARG A 894 6.64 -2.83 -45.21
C ARG A 894 7.73 -2.11 -46.02
N HIS A 895 8.99 -2.42 -45.77
CA HIS A 895 10.08 -2.10 -46.69
C HIS A 895 9.92 -2.91 -47.97
N GLU A 896 10.14 -2.30 -49.15
CA GLU A 896 9.98 -2.93 -50.45
C GLU A 896 10.94 -4.10 -50.69
N GLU A 897 11.93 -4.35 -49.85
CA GLU A 897 12.86 -5.47 -49.87
C GLU A 897 12.63 -6.45 -48.71
N ASP A 898 11.49 -7.15 -48.71
CA ASP A 898 11.24 -8.23 -47.76
C ASP A 898 11.85 -9.55 -48.29
N PRO A 899 12.93 -10.08 -47.67
CA PRO A 899 13.56 -11.32 -48.09
C PRO A 899 12.66 -12.57 -47.96
N LEU A 900 11.52 -12.46 -47.31
CA LEU A 900 10.56 -13.55 -47.06
C LEU A 900 9.51 -13.69 -48.19
N LYS A 901 9.48 -12.79 -49.16
CA LYS A 901 8.49 -12.74 -50.23
C LYS A 901 8.48 -13.98 -51.16
N ASN A 902 9.54 -14.80 -51.13
CA ASN A 902 9.73 -15.98 -51.96
C ASN A 902 9.70 -17.32 -51.23
N MET A 903 9.36 -17.34 -49.95
CA MET A 903 9.22 -18.58 -49.19
C MET A 903 7.81 -19.16 -49.31
N SER A 904 7.77 -20.45 -49.59
CA SER A 904 6.66 -21.35 -49.91
C SER A 904 5.28 -21.07 -49.29
N ASN A 905 4.21 -21.62 -49.91
CA ASN A 905 2.79 -21.52 -49.57
C ASN A 905 2.35 -21.95 -48.15
N ALA A 906 3.24 -22.26 -47.23
CA ALA A 906 2.92 -22.66 -45.86
C ALA A 906 2.90 -21.45 -44.93
N PRO A 907 1.98 -21.40 -43.93
CA PRO A 907 1.89 -20.33 -42.98
C PRO A 907 3.21 -20.15 -42.25
N LEU A 908 3.68 -18.89 -42.17
CA LEU A 908 4.85 -18.48 -41.43
C LEU A 908 4.40 -17.80 -40.14
N TYR A 909 4.96 -18.22 -39.00
CA TYR A 909 4.76 -17.60 -37.69
C TYR A 909 6.04 -16.87 -37.33
N GLY A 910 5.93 -15.71 -36.68
CA GLY A 910 7.06 -14.89 -36.31
C GLY A 910 6.91 -14.30 -34.90
N LEU A 911 8.05 -14.09 -34.24
CA LEU A 911 8.15 -13.36 -32.97
C LEU A 911 9.47 -12.59 -32.92
N GLU A 912 9.33 -11.29 -32.63
CA GLU A 912 10.47 -10.41 -32.43
C GLU A 912 11.04 -10.57 -31.02
N LEU A 913 12.36 -10.87 -30.95
CA LEU A 913 13.08 -10.99 -29.67
C LEU A 913 13.76 -9.68 -29.27
N GLY A 914 13.86 -8.71 -30.18
CA GLY A 914 14.62 -7.48 -29.97
C GLY A 914 16.13 -7.70 -30.06
N GLN A 915 16.89 -6.83 -29.38
CA GLN A 915 18.34 -6.94 -29.29
C GLN A 915 18.74 -8.02 -28.28
N ILE A 916 19.59 -8.95 -28.67
CA ILE A 916 20.07 -10.04 -27.83
C ILE A 916 21.52 -9.81 -27.46
N ASN A 917 21.89 -10.08 -26.21
CA ASN A 917 23.27 -10.06 -25.74
C ASN A 917 23.70 -11.46 -25.28
N GLY A 918 24.82 -11.94 -25.78
CA GLY A 918 25.39 -13.24 -25.41
C GLY A 918 24.82 -14.42 -26.19
N ARG A 919 24.57 -15.55 -25.50
CA ARG A 919 24.13 -16.81 -26.11
C ARG A 919 22.72 -17.13 -25.59
N ILE A 920 21.82 -17.45 -26.53
CA ILE A 920 20.49 -17.99 -26.20
C ILE A 920 20.23 -19.26 -27.05
N THR A 921 19.51 -20.22 -26.47
CA THR A 921 18.95 -21.37 -27.18
C THR A 921 17.43 -21.17 -27.29
N TYR A 922 16.85 -21.59 -28.41
CA TYR A 922 15.42 -21.49 -28.60
C TYR A 922 14.86 -22.68 -29.39
N TRP A 923 13.58 -23.00 -29.18
CA TRP A 923 12.82 -24.02 -29.93
C TRP A 923 11.35 -23.63 -29.99
N VAL A 924 10.60 -24.25 -30.92
CA VAL A 924 9.20 -23.96 -31.14
C VAL A 924 8.35 -25.20 -30.84
N VAL A 925 7.25 -24.99 -30.16
CA VAL A 925 6.21 -25.99 -29.84
C VAL A 925 4.92 -25.57 -30.54
N VAL A 926 4.31 -26.48 -31.30
CA VAL A 926 3.10 -26.25 -32.08
C VAL A 926 2.00 -27.16 -31.62
N TYR A 927 0.81 -26.61 -31.47
CA TYR A 927 -0.41 -27.30 -31.08
C TYR A 927 -1.45 -27.18 -32.21
N ASP A 928 -2.12 -28.28 -32.57
CA ASP A 928 -3.29 -28.24 -33.43
C ASP A 928 -4.64 -28.25 -32.66
N SER A 929 -5.75 -28.23 -33.37
CA SER A 929 -7.10 -28.25 -32.78
C SER A 929 -7.49 -29.58 -32.14
N ALA A 930 -6.77 -30.65 -32.40
CA ALA A 930 -6.91 -31.96 -31.77
C ALA A 930 -5.87 -32.21 -30.69
N HIS A 931 -5.16 -31.14 -30.25
CA HIS A 931 -4.11 -31.19 -29.24
C HIS A 931 -2.91 -32.07 -29.58
N ASN A 932 -2.70 -32.42 -30.85
CA ASN A 932 -1.43 -33.01 -31.25
C ASN A 932 -0.31 -31.96 -31.16
N VAL A 933 0.82 -32.37 -30.59
CA VAL A 933 1.96 -31.48 -30.28
C VAL A 933 3.17 -31.87 -31.13
N LYS A 934 3.86 -30.86 -31.65
CA LYS A 934 5.13 -31.02 -32.34
C LYS A 934 6.15 -30.04 -31.79
N ILE A 935 7.39 -30.55 -31.58
CA ILE A 935 8.52 -29.74 -31.08
C ILE A 935 9.60 -29.69 -32.14
N SER A 936 10.18 -28.50 -32.35
CA SER A 936 11.36 -28.35 -33.21
C SER A 936 12.63 -28.80 -32.47
N SER A 937 13.70 -29.05 -33.24
CA SER A 937 15.05 -29.10 -32.67
C SER A 937 15.42 -27.73 -32.07
N GLU A 938 16.26 -27.75 -31.03
CA GLU A 938 16.85 -26.54 -30.50
C GLU A 938 17.72 -25.81 -31.50
N ARG A 939 17.66 -24.50 -31.49
CA ARG A 939 18.51 -23.58 -32.31
C ARG A 939 19.22 -22.62 -31.35
N GLU A 940 20.32 -22.08 -31.84
CA GLU A 940 21.18 -21.21 -31.05
C GLU A 940 21.41 -19.87 -31.75
N ILE A 941 21.40 -18.79 -30.95
CA ILE A 941 21.87 -17.46 -31.34
C ILE A 941 23.08 -17.14 -30.47
N VAL A 942 24.23 -16.87 -31.12
CA VAL A 942 25.46 -16.46 -30.42
C VAL A 942 25.87 -15.10 -30.94
N ILE A 943 25.86 -14.11 -30.05
CA ILE A 943 26.40 -12.79 -30.34
C ILE A 943 27.81 -12.75 -29.75
N PRO A 944 28.87 -12.66 -30.59
CA PRO A 944 30.22 -12.57 -30.09
C PRO A 944 30.38 -11.31 -29.19
N SER A 945 30.85 -11.48 -27.96
CA SER A 945 31.30 -10.35 -27.16
C SER A 945 32.37 -9.59 -27.92
N THR A 946 32.17 -8.32 -28.24
CA THR A 946 33.20 -7.47 -28.82
C THR A 946 34.36 -7.39 -27.85
N PHE A 947 35.39 -8.16 -28.07
CA PHE A 947 36.67 -8.03 -27.40
C PHE A 947 37.24 -6.66 -27.81
N ASN A 948 37.25 -5.74 -26.88
CA ASN A 948 37.93 -4.46 -27.07
C ASN A 948 39.43 -4.69 -26.78
N PRO A 949 40.33 -4.69 -27.81
CA PRO A 949 41.74 -4.91 -27.59
C PRO A 949 42.41 -3.59 -27.21
N LYS A 950 41.98 -2.98 -26.09
CA LYS A 950 42.71 -1.87 -25.44
C LYS A 950 42.35 -1.84 -23.97
N GLU A 951 43.01 -2.69 -23.18
CA GLU A 951 43.70 -2.46 -21.88
C GLU A 951 44.81 -3.50 -21.75
#